data_e1fb4a6b08dd8dd400b33d1296830017
#
_entry.id   e1fb4a6b08dd8dd400b33d1296830017
#
_cell.length_a   1.000
_cell.length_b   1.000
_cell.length_c   1.000
_cell.angle_alpha   90.00
_cell.angle_beta   90.00
_cell.angle_gamma   90.00
#
_symmetry.space_group_name_H-M   'P 1'
#
loop_
_entity.id
_entity.type
_entity.pdbx_description
1 polymer ?
#
loop_
_entity_poly.entity_id
_entity_poly.type
_entity_poly.pdbx_seq_one_letter_code
_entity_poly.pdbx_strand_id
1 'polypeptide(L)'
;MIYPANFETRIGFDVVRQEVEKRCISTLGVTYCQKMQFSSQFDEVKAWLSQTNEFLAILQSKQEFPLNYFFDLRVPLKTISTPGSYISAENLFDLQRSLNTISDIIKFFRLDEEGITPYPYLRRLTDGMLSFPEIVSEANRILDKFGNVKDNASPLLRELRSTIASTTASINGIMRRVIAHGRQSGIFDGDTAPSIRDGRLVLPVAPMHKRKVKGIVHDESASGKTVFIEPEEIVEANNRIRETEGEIKREIVRILTEVSDMIRPHIPDLLASYSTLGKFDFIRAKARFALDVDAHMPQLEQKPHIEWYHAQHPALFLSLREHGKEVVPLNIQLTKENRILIISGPNAGGKSVCLKTVGVVQYMMQCGVLPTLYENSHMGMFKSVFVDIGDQQSIEDDLSTYSSHLQNMKTFLSRGGKETLILIDEFGSGTEPQIGAAIAQAILEQLNQKRMMGVITTHYQNLKHFADDTPGLVNGAMLYDRQRMQPLFQLSIGYPGSSFAIEIARKIGLPQDVIEKASDLVGSDYINMDKYLLDIVRDRKYWENKRYEIHQKEKRLNGIVAEYDERLEKIATEHKLIIKEAKNEAQEILKQSNSQIERTIREIKEMQAEKEKTRQVRQQLDDFKRRLQQDESTVPEQIKHLMPNHPLKQKAKKNAEKKVEKADRQLEVGENVVMKGSSTVGKILSIEGKYAVVAFGNLKTRVELKRLERTLKQVTKPKETSSVSNTTTSEMRARQLNFKPDIDVRGMRGDEAVQAITYFIDDAIQFSQPRVRILHGTGTGILKQLIRQYLNTVKEVKSYRDEHVQFGGAGITVVDFE
;
A
#
# COMPACT_ATOMS: atom_id res chain seq x y z
N MET A 1 -8.85 -26.26 7.94
CA MET A 1 -8.08 -27.36 7.33
C MET A 1 -7.54 -26.91 5.99
N ILE A 2 -6.26 -27.14 5.70
CA ILE A 2 -5.60 -26.78 4.43
C ILE A 2 -5.23 -28.05 3.70
N TYR A 3 -5.46 -28.10 2.39
CA TYR A 3 -5.13 -29.24 1.55
C TYR A 3 -4.70 -28.76 0.13
N PRO A 4 -3.68 -29.36 -0.46
CA PRO A 4 -2.77 -30.43 0.01
C PRO A 4 -1.70 -29.91 0.99
N ALA A 5 -0.79 -30.79 1.44
CA ALA A 5 0.26 -30.43 2.39
C ALA A 5 1.22 -29.36 1.85
N ASN A 6 1.52 -29.38 0.55
CA ASN A 6 2.35 -28.39 -0.16
C ASN A 6 1.56 -27.15 -0.65
N PHE A 7 0.45 -26.83 0.02
CA PHE A 7 -0.46 -25.75 -0.34
C PHE A 7 0.26 -24.40 -0.52
N GLU A 8 1.12 -24.01 0.44
CA GLU A 8 1.81 -22.72 0.41
C GLU A 8 2.63 -22.52 -0.87
N THR A 9 3.36 -23.53 -1.29
CA THR A 9 4.16 -23.47 -2.53
C THR A 9 3.27 -23.39 -3.76
N ARG A 10 2.12 -24.09 -3.78
CA ARG A 10 1.20 -24.07 -4.93
C ARG A 10 0.57 -22.72 -5.19
N ILE A 11 0.29 -21.96 -4.14
CA ILE A 11 -0.27 -20.60 -4.25
C ILE A 11 0.80 -19.50 -4.24
N GLY A 12 2.08 -19.83 -4.01
CA GLY A 12 3.18 -18.87 -3.93
C GLY A 12 3.28 -18.12 -2.60
N PHE A 13 2.72 -18.66 -1.50
CA PHE A 13 2.81 -18.05 -0.18
C PHE A 13 4.18 -18.24 0.48
N ASP A 14 4.93 -19.25 0.08
CA ASP A 14 6.34 -19.46 0.46
C ASP A 14 7.20 -18.23 0.15
N VAL A 15 6.97 -17.56 -0.98
CA VAL A 15 7.62 -16.29 -1.33
C VAL A 15 7.23 -15.18 -0.35
N VAL A 16 5.95 -15.08 0.00
CA VAL A 16 5.46 -14.10 1.01
C VAL A 16 6.13 -14.33 2.36
N ARG A 17 6.21 -15.60 2.79
CA ARG A 17 6.88 -15.97 4.03
C ARG A 17 8.35 -15.57 4.02
N GLN A 18 9.08 -15.86 2.94
CA GLN A 18 10.48 -15.49 2.77
C GLN A 18 10.68 -13.98 2.79
N GLU A 19 9.80 -13.23 2.13
CA GLU A 19 9.87 -11.78 2.11
C GLU A 19 9.60 -11.15 3.48
N VAL A 20 8.68 -11.70 4.28
CA VAL A 20 8.48 -11.29 5.68
C VAL A 20 9.70 -11.67 6.53
N GLU A 21 10.26 -12.87 6.34
CA GLU A 21 11.45 -13.34 7.07
C GLU A 21 12.68 -12.43 6.84
N LYS A 22 12.93 -12.02 5.60
CA LYS A 22 14.01 -11.07 5.24
C LYS A 22 13.90 -9.72 5.96
N ARG A 23 12.70 -9.32 6.37
CA ARG A 23 12.42 -8.07 7.07
C ARG A 23 12.47 -8.17 8.58
N CYS A 24 12.63 -9.37 9.13
CA CYS A 24 12.92 -9.57 10.55
C CYS A 24 14.34 -9.08 10.88
N ILE A 25 14.50 -8.44 12.03
CA ILE A 25 15.81 -7.97 12.52
C ILE A 25 16.52 -9.09 13.26
N SER A 26 15.78 -9.97 13.92
CA SER A 26 16.31 -10.97 14.86
C SER A 26 15.86 -12.38 14.53
N THR A 27 16.63 -13.36 15.02
CA THR A 27 16.26 -14.79 14.99
C THR A 27 14.97 -15.07 15.76
N LEU A 28 14.62 -14.20 16.73
CA LEU A 28 13.34 -14.28 17.47
C LEU A 28 12.17 -14.02 16.53
N GLY A 29 12.21 -12.94 15.73
CA GLY A 29 11.20 -12.61 14.74
C GLY A 29 11.10 -13.68 13.65
N VAL A 30 12.25 -14.17 13.14
CA VAL A 30 12.31 -15.29 12.18
C VAL A 30 11.61 -16.54 12.73
N THR A 31 11.82 -16.88 14.01
CA THR A 31 11.14 -18.02 14.64
C THR A 31 9.62 -17.88 14.61
N TYR A 32 9.08 -16.68 14.80
CA TYR A 32 7.63 -16.41 14.70
C TYR A 32 7.14 -16.47 13.26
N CYS A 33 7.93 -15.95 12.31
CA CYS A 33 7.61 -16.02 10.88
C CYS A 33 7.51 -17.47 10.38
N GLN A 34 8.45 -18.33 10.79
CA GLN A 34 8.43 -19.77 10.45
C GLN A 34 7.25 -20.51 11.08
N LYS A 35 6.79 -20.10 12.26
CA LYS A 35 5.61 -20.65 12.94
C LYS A 35 4.28 -20.03 12.51
N MET A 36 4.30 -19.08 11.57
CA MET A 36 3.07 -18.47 11.05
C MET A 36 2.16 -19.52 10.46
N GLN A 37 0.90 -19.58 10.89
CA GLN A 37 -0.07 -20.60 10.52
C GLN A 37 -1.42 -19.96 10.20
N PHE A 38 -2.17 -20.66 9.36
CA PHE A 38 -3.55 -20.32 9.03
C PHE A 38 -4.46 -20.51 10.25
N SER A 39 -5.26 -19.51 10.58
CA SER A 39 -6.31 -19.60 11.58
C SER A 39 -7.70 -19.43 10.97
N SER A 40 -8.66 -20.20 11.52
CA SER A 40 -10.09 -20.04 11.20
C SER A 40 -10.86 -19.32 12.31
N GLN A 41 -10.17 -18.81 13.32
CA GLN A 41 -10.79 -18.07 14.43
C GLN A 41 -10.81 -16.57 14.11
N PHE A 42 -11.99 -16.03 14.00
CA PHE A 42 -12.20 -14.62 13.59
C PHE A 42 -11.49 -13.61 14.49
N ASP A 43 -11.65 -13.75 15.80
CA ASP A 43 -11.09 -12.81 16.77
C ASP A 43 -9.56 -12.84 16.79
N GLU A 44 -8.97 -14.01 16.58
CA GLU A 44 -7.53 -14.20 16.50
C GLU A 44 -6.95 -13.52 15.24
N VAL A 45 -7.55 -13.81 14.08
CA VAL A 45 -7.12 -13.20 12.80
C VAL A 45 -7.32 -11.69 12.84
N LYS A 46 -8.45 -11.22 13.37
CA LYS A 46 -8.71 -9.78 13.54
C LYS A 46 -7.65 -9.12 14.41
N ALA A 47 -7.29 -9.74 15.52
CA ALA A 47 -6.24 -9.23 16.41
C ALA A 47 -4.88 -9.16 15.70
N TRP A 48 -4.48 -10.21 14.97
CA TRP A 48 -3.21 -10.22 14.22
C TRP A 48 -3.14 -9.16 13.13
N LEU A 49 -4.22 -9.01 12.36
CA LEU A 49 -4.29 -7.98 11.31
C LEU A 49 -4.32 -6.58 11.91
N SER A 50 -5.08 -6.36 12.99
CA SER A 50 -5.12 -5.07 13.68
C SER A 50 -3.74 -4.69 14.23
N GLN A 51 -3.00 -5.63 14.84
CA GLN A 51 -1.62 -5.39 15.27
C GLN A 51 -0.70 -4.99 14.11
N THR A 52 -0.84 -5.67 12.96
CA THR A 52 -0.03 -5.34 11.77
C THR A 52 -0.42 -3.98 11.21
N ASN A 53 -1.71 -3.64 11.19
CA ASN A 53 -2.21 -2.36 10.69
C ASN A 53 -1.82 -1.18 11.62
N GLU A 54 -1.89 -1.37 12.94
CA GLU A 54 -1.39 -0.37 13.91
C GLU A 54 0.11 -0.14 13.72
N PHE A 55 0.88 -1.21 13.50
CA PHE A 55 2.31 -1.07 13.25
C PHE A 55 2.59 -0.40 11.89
N LEU A 56 1.78 -0.67 10.87
CA LEU A 56 1.85 0.02 9.59
C LEU A 56 1.61 1.53 9.75
N ALA A 57 0.62 1.92 10.58
CA ALA A 57 0.36 3.32 10.90
C ALA A 57 1.56 3.98 11.63
N ILE A 58 2.25 3.26 12.52
CA ILE A 58 3.49 3.74 13.15
C ILE A 58 4.58 3.98 12.09
N LEU A 59 4.79 3.04 11.16
CA LEU A 59 5.80 3.18 10.09
C LEU A 59 5.50 4.34 9.14
N GLN A 60 4.23 4.67 8.91
CA GLN A 60 3.78 5.80 8.08
C GLN A 60 3.82 7.13 8.83
N SER A 61 3.79 7.10 10.15
CA SER A 61 3.90 8.29 10.99
C SER A 61 5.36 8.79 11.04
N LYS A 62 5.56 10.01 11.55
CA LYS A 62 6.89 10.55 11.83
C LYS A 62 7.50 10.03 13.15
N GLN A 63 6.80 9.14 13.86
CA GLN A 63 7.26 8.59 15.13
C GLN A 63 8.20 7.41 14.88
N GLU A 64 9.40 7.47 15.44
CA GLU A 64 10.34 6.35 15.40
C GLU A 64 9.97 5.32 16.48
N PHE A 65 9.70 4.09 16.07
CA PHE A 65 9.44 3.01 17.02
C PHE A 65 10.77 2.48 17.58
N PRO A 66 10.92 2.37 18.92
CA PRO A 66 12.19 2.05 19.56
C PRO A 66 12.52 0.55 19.51
N LEU A 67 12.69 -0.02 18.32
CA LEU A 67 13.07 -1.44 18.10
C LEU A 67 14.43 -1.53 17.40
N ASN A 68 15.44 -0.84 17.95
CA ASN A 68 16.73 -0.72 17.26
C ASN A 68 17.78 -1.73 17.74
N TYR A 69 17.75 -2.10 19.03
CA TYR A 69 18.82 -2.89 19.65
C TYR A 69 18.24 -3.98 20.53
N PHE A 70 18.13 -5.19 20.01
CA PHE A 70 17.88 -6.37 20.82
C PHE A 70 18.53 -7.61 20.18
N PHE A 71 18.91 -8.54 21.04
CA PHE A 71 19.70 -9.72 20.66
C PHE A 71 19.04 -10.97 21.22
N ASP A 72 19.25 -12.11 20.58
CA ASP A 72 18.68 -13.37 21.08
C ASP A 72 19.55 -13.93 22.22
N LEU A 73 19.17 -13.62 23.44
CA LEU A 73 19.85 -14.08 24.64
C LEU A 73 19.15 -15.27 25.32
N ARG A 74 18.22 -15.95 24.64
CA ARG A 74 17.54 -17.12 25.22
C ARG A 74 18.49 -18.22 25.65
N VAL A 75 19.54 -18.49 24.89
CA VAL A 75 20.55 -19.52 25.24
C VAL A 75 21.44 -19.04 26.38
N PRO A 76 22.08 -17.85 26.34
CA PRO A 76 22.84 -17.33 27.49
C PRO A 76 22.04 -17.28 28.79
N LEU A 77 20.78 -16.79 28.76
CA LEU A 77 19.92 -16.72 29.96
C LEU A 77 19.60 -18.12 30.54
N LYS A 78 19.36 -19.10 29.68
CA LYS A 78 19.17 -20.48 30.13
C LYS A 78 20.44 -21.08 30.74
N THR A 79 21.61 -20.76 30.18
CA THR A 79 22.90 -21.22 30.68
C THR A 79 23.15 -20.72 32.11
N ILE A 80 22.87 -19.45 32.39
CA ILE A 80 23.04 -18.86 33.72
C ILE A 80 21.97 -19.26 34.73
N SER A 81 20.97 -20.02 34.36
CA SER A 81 20.00 -20.57 35.33
C SER A 81 20.63 -21.53 36.34
N THR A 82 21.79 -22.13 35.98
CA THR A 82 22.55 -23.01 36.87
C THR A 82 23.37 -22.19 37.87
N PRO A 83 23.26 -22.39 39.16
CA PRO A 83 24.07 -21.71 40.17
C PRO A 83 25.58 -21.86 39.90
N GLY A 84 26.34 -20.77 40.07
CA GLY A 84 27.78 -20.72 39.81
C GLY A 84 28.20 -20.50 38.38
N SER A 85 27.26 -20.51 37.39
CA SER A 85 27.50 -20.05 36.02
C SER A 85 27.38 -18.52 35.96
N TYR A 86 28.02 -17.94 34.98
CA TYR A 86 28.01 -16.49 34.79
C TYR A 86 27.75 -16.07 33.33
N ILE A 87 27.16 -14.89 33.12
CA ILE A 87 26.96 -14.25 31.82
C ILE A 87 28.26 -13.60 31.38
N SER A 88 28.65 -13.71 30.11
CA SER A 88 29.81 -12.98 29.58
C SER A 88 29.55 -11.47 29.57
N ALA A 89 30.62 -10.67 29.57
CA ALA A 89 30.49 -9.21 29.50
C ALA A 89 29.76 -8.76 28.22
N GLU A 90 29.99 -9.40 27.10
CA GLU A 90 29.33 -9.18 25.81
C GLU A 90 27.82 -9.46 25.93
N ASN A 91 27.44 -10.63 26.44
CA ASN A 91 26.03 -10.97 26.60
C ASN A 91 25.32 -10.08 27.63
N LEU A 92 26.04 -9.62 28.69
CA LEU A 92 25.50 -8.66 29.66
C LEU A 92 25.26 -7.29 29.02
N PHE A 93 26.15 -6.87 28.15
CA PHE A 93 25.98 -5.63 27.37
C PHE A 93 24.78 -5.71 26.42
N ASP A 94 24.64 -6.83 25.72
CA ASP A 94 23.50 -7.08 24.84
C ASP A 94 22.19 -7.19 25.61
N LEU A 95 22.22 -7.79 26.82
CA LEU A 95 21.08 -7.81 27.73
C LEU A 95 20.67 -6.41 28.15
N GLN A 96 21.63 -5.57 28.56
CA GLN A 96 21.39 -4.18 28.93
C GLN A 96 20.70 -3.39 27.80
N ARG A 97 21.22 -3.53 26.57
CA ARG A 97 20.65 -2.85 25.39
C ARG A 97 19.23 -3.34 25.09
N SER A 98 19.02 -4.64 25.18
CA SER A 98 17.70 -5.26 25.00
C SER A 98 16.69 -4.80 26.05
N LEU A 99 17.12 -4.69 27.33
CA LEU A 99 16.26 -4.21 28.44
C LEU A 99 15.92 -2.71 28.30
N ASN A 100 16.83 -1.91 27.80
CA ASN A 100 16.53 -0.51 27.44
C ASN A 100 15.47 -0.46 26.34
N THR A 101 15.61 -1.25 25.28
CA THR A 101 14.61 -1.37 24.21
C THR A 101 13.25 -1.79 24.76
N ILE A 102 13.19 -2.77 25.68
CA ILE A 102 11.95 -3.18 26.36
C ILE A 102 11.33 -2.01 27.12
N SER A 103 12.13 -1.29 27.91
CA SER A 103 11.68 -0.11 28.66
C SER A 103 11.12 0.98 27.76
N ASP A 104 11.77 1.24 26.63
CA ASP A 104 11.34 2.26 25.69
C ASP A 104 10.08 1.87 24.91
N ILE A 105 9.90 0.56 24.59
CA ILE A 105 8.64 0.04 24.04
C ILE A 105 7.49 0.21 25.04
N ILE A 106 7.70 -0.12 26.32
CA ILE A 106 6.69 0.06 27.35
C ILE A 106 6.30 1.54 27.48
N LYS A 107 7.30 2.46 27.43
CA LYS A 107 7.05 3.92 27.46
C LYS A 107 6.30 4.38 26.21
N PHE A 108 6.64 3.88 25.03
CA PHE A 108 6.00 4.24 23.77
C PHE A 108 4.51 3.98 23.77
N PHE A 109 4.08 2.86 24.39
CA PHE A 109 2.67 2.49 24.50
C PHE A 109 2.00 2.95 25.79
N ARG A 110 2.59 3.89 26.53
CA ARG A 110 1.91 4.49 27.68
C ARG A 110 0.62 5.17 27.23
N LEU A 111 -0.40 5.04 28.07
CA LEU A 111 -1.65 5.78 27.88
C LEU A 111 -1.39 7.28 28.08
N ASP A 112 -2.10 8.10 27.33
CA ASP A 112 -2.15 9.54 27.57
C ASP A 112 -2.88 9.86 28.90
N GLU A 113 -3.03 11.14 29.22
CA GLU A 113 -3.71 11.61 30.41
C GLU A 113 -5.19 11.22 30.46
N GLU A 114 -5.80 10.93 29.29
CA GLU A 114 -7.19 10.51 29.13
C GLU A 114 -7.35 8.97 29.15
N GLY A 115 -6.24 8.22 29.25
CA GLY A 115 -6.25 6.77 29.24
C GLY A 115 -6.46 6.14 27.86
N ILE A 116 -6.23 6.92 26.78
CA ILE A 116 -6.42 6.52 25.38
C ILE A 116 -5.07 6.19 24.76
N THR A 117 -5.05 5.25 23.84
CA THR A 117 -3.90 4.97 22.98
C THR A 117 -4.37 4.76 21.54
N PRO A 118 -3.66 5.30 20.55
CA PRO A 118 -3.96 5.05 19.13
C PRO A 118 -3.66 3.60 18.69
N TYR A 119 -2.97 2.80 19.54
CA TYR A 119 -2.50 1.45 19.22
C TYR A 119 -2.97 0.40 20.23
N PRO A 120 -4.29 0.15 20.39
CA PRO A 120 -4.82 -0.70 21.46
C PRO A 120 -4.43 -2.18 21.34
N TYR A 121 -4.27 -2.73 20.13
CA TYR A 121 -3.90 -4.12 19.93
C TYR A 121 -2.40 -4.38 20.17
N LEU A 122 -1.53 -3.44 19.81
CA LEU A 122 -0.09 -3.52 20.10
C LEU A 122 0.17 -3.32 21.60
N ARG A 123 -0.54 -2.38 22.24
CA ARG A 123 -0.41 -2.13 23.65
C ARG A 123 -0.70 -3.38 24.48
N ARG A 124 -1.73 -4.16 24.16
CA ARG A 124 -2.04 -5.41 24.86
C ARG A 124 -0.88 -6.40 24.89
N LEU A 125 0.04 -6.33 23.91
CA LEU A 125 1.24 -7.18 23.93
C LEU A 125 2.23 -6.74 25.00
N THR A 126 2.21 -5.48 25.43
CA THR A 126 3.12 -4.96 26.46
C THR A 126 2.65 -5.28 27.89
N ASP A 127 1.40 -5.71 28.09
CA ASP A 127 0.87 -6.02 29.43
C ASP A 127 1.64 -7.14 30.14
N GLY A 128 2.33 -8.00 29.40
CA GLY A 128 3.21 -9.05 29.93
C GLY A 128 4.70 -8.74 29.93
N MET A 129 5.10 -7.51 29.57
CA MET A 129 6.50 -7.10 29.56
C MET A 129 6.88 -6.40 30.86
N LEU A 130 7.98 -6.84 31.46
CA LEU A 130 8.52 -6.23 32.68
C LEU A 130 9.79 -5.44 32.35
N SER A 131 9.95 -4.30 33.00
CA SER A 131 11.19 -3.54 32.97
C SER A 131 12.08 -3.93 34.15
N PHE A 132 13.39 -3.97 33.92
CA PHE A 132 14.37 -4.41 34.92
C PHE A 132 15.41 -3.30 35.15
N PRO A 133 15.03 -2.16 35.74
CA PRO A 133 15.93 -1.01 35.91
C PRO A 133 17.14 -1.32 36.78
N GLU A 134 16.99 -2.23 37.74
CA GLU A 134 18.07 -2.65 38.62
C GLU A 134 19.17 -3.40 37.85
N ILE A 135 18.80 -4.31 36.96
CA ILE A 135 19.74 -5.05 36.12
C ILE A 135 20.46 -4.09 35.17
N VAL A 136 19.71 -3.13 34.56
CA VAL A 136 20.28 -2.11 33.67
C VAL A 136 21.25 -1.19 34.43
N SER A 137 20.89 -0.77 35.66
CA SER A 137 21.75 0.06 36.51
C SER A 137 23.05 -0.65 36.87
N GLU A 138 22.95 -1.92 37.26
CA GLU A 138 24.13 -2.72 37.63
C GLU A 138 25.02 -3.01 36.43
N ALA A 139 24.45 -3.36 35.26
CA ALA A 139 25.22 -3.47 34.02
C ALA A 139 25.92 -2.18 33.64
N ASN A 140 25.24 -1.01 33.78
CA ASN A 140 25.85 0.31 33.57
C ASN A 140 26.97 0.63 34.55
N ARG A 141 26.90 0.15 35.80
CA ARG A 141 27.96 0.29 36.79
C ARG A 141 29.21 -0.48 36.37
N ILE A 142 29.05 -1.67 35.85
CA ILE A 142 30.13 -2.63 35.55
C ILE A 142 30.72 -2.40 34.15
N LEU A 143 29.87 -2.15 33.12
CA LEU A 143 30.27 -2.07 31.72
C LEU A 143 30.49 -0.62 31.26
N ASP A 144 31.45 -0.43 30.37
CA ASP A 144 31.60 0.81 29.64
C ASP A 144 30.68 0.86 28.39
N LYS A 145 30.75 1.96 27.65
CA LYS A 145 29.96 2.19 26.42
C LYS A 145 30.29 1.22 25.27
N PHE A 146 31.35 0.45 25.39
CA PHE A 146 31.80 -0.53 24.42
C PHE A 146 31.55 -1.98 24.86
N GLY A 147 31.00 -2.19 26.08
CA GLY A 147 30.74 -3.50 26.64
C GLY A 147 31.93 -4.12 27.39
N ASN A 148 33.02 -3.37 27.60
CA ASN A 148 34.13 -3.86 28.42
C ASN A 148 33.87 -3.60 29.90
N VAL A 149 34.42 -4.49 30.76
CA VAL A 149 34.35 -4.29 32.21
C VAL A 149 35.22 -3.09 32.60
N LYS A 150 34.61 -2.09 33.23
CA LYS A 150 35.26 -0.88 33.70
C LYS A 150 36.35 -1.17 34.74
N ASP A 151 37.39 -0.34 34.80
CA ASP A 151 38.46 -0.42 35.82
C ASP A 151 37.90 -0.25 37.23
N ASN A 152 36.89 0.54 37.42
CA ASN A 152 36.22 0.81 38.68
C ASN A 152 35.02 -0.09 38.97
N ALA A 153 34.86 -1.19 38.23
CA ALA A 153 33.77 -2.15 38.48
C ALA A 153 33.88 -2.79 39.87
N SER A 154 35.09 -2.99 40.39
CA SER A 154 35.38 -3.25 41.76
C SER A 154 36.66 -2.52 42.25
N PRO A 155 36.80 -2.32 43.59
CA PRO A 155 38.05 -1.76 44.15
C PRO A 155 39.28 -2.58 43.79
N LEU A 156 39.16 -3.93 43.93
CA LEU A 156 40.24 -4.87 43.63
C LEU A 156 40.64 -4.83 42.14
N LEU A 157 39.67 -4.80 41.23
CA LEU A 157 39.96 -4.71 39.79
C LEU A 157 40.75 -3.44 39.41
N ARG A 158 40.36 -2.31 40.04
CA ARG A 158 41.10 -1.03 39.88
C ARG A 158 42.56 -1.16 40.34
N GLU A 159 42.79 -1.74 41.52
CA GLU A 159 44.15 -1.95 42.06
C GLU A 159 44.98 -2.86 41.16
N LEU A 160 44.45 -4.00 40.74
CA LEU A 160 45.11 -4.95 39.86
C LEU A 160 45.51 -4.32 38.50
N ARG A 161 44.57 -3.58 37.86
CA ARG A 161 44.90 -2.87 36.61
C ARG A 161 45.90 -1.75 36.78
N SER A 162 45.86 -1.02 37.89
CA SER A 162 46.88 -0.05 38.25
C SER A 162 48.25 -0.72 38.46
N THR A 163 48.28 -1.89 39.07
CA THR A 163 49.50 -2.69 39.27
C THR A 163 50.13 -3.11 37.94
N ILE A 164 49.33 -3.61 37.01
CA ILE A 164 49.79 -3.93 35.65
C ILE A 164 50.35 -2.65 34.97
N ALA A 165 49.63 -1.55 34.99
CA ALA A 165 50.06 -0.30 34.35
C ALA A 165 51.39 0.21 34.94
N SER A 166 51.53 0.18 36.27
CA SER A 166 52.78 0.60 36.93
C SER A 166 53.95 -0.36 36.67
N THR A 167 53.71 -1.69 36.69
CA THR A 167 54.74 -2.70 36.38
C THR A 167 55.19 -2.59 34.94
N THR A 168 54.23 -2.45 33.99
CA THR A 168 54.58 -2.26 32.57
C THR A 168 55.38 -0.98 32.32
N ALA A 169 55.02 0.12 32.97
CA ALA A 169 55.72 1.38 32.88
C ALA A 169 57.18 1.25 33.46
N SER A 170 57.37 0.41 34.49
CA SER A 170 58.68 0.18 35.13
C SER A 170 59.63 -0.61 34.26
N ILE A 171 59.17 -1.47 33.34
CA ILE A 171 60.01 -2.38 32.48
C ILE A 171 61.05 -1.57 31.70
N ASN A 172 60.70 -0.44 31.12
CA ASN A 172 61.64 0.40 30.40
C ASN A 172 62.72 1.02 31.32
N GLY A 173 62.39 1.35 32.56
CA GLY A 173 63.28 1.81 33.59
C GLY A 173 64.28 0.71 34.06
N ILE A 174 63.74 -0.50 34.25
CA ILE A 174 64.53 -1.68 34.58
C ILE A 174 65.53 -1.98 33.46
N MET A 175 65.06 -2.02 32.20
CA MET A 175 65.90 -2.26 31.05
C MET A 175 67.06 -1.26 30.92
N ARG A 176 66.82 0.03 31.13
CA ARG A 176 67.81 1.08 31.15
C ARG A 176 68.88 0.85 32.25
N ARG A 177 68.46 0.46 33.46
CA ARG A 177 69.32 0.16 34.58
C ARG A 177 70.21 -1.05 34.28
N VAL A 178 69.65 -2.13 33.73
CA VAL A 178 70.41 -3.33 33.32
C VAL A 178 71.41 -2.98 32.26
N ILE A 179 71.04 -2.18 31.25
CA ILE A 179 71.98 -1.74 30.20
C ILE A 179 73.07 -0.86 30.81
N ALA A 180 72.79 0.10 31.67
CA ALA A 180 73.77 0.98 32.32
C ALA A 180 74.72 0.19 33.19
N HIS A 181 74.29 -0.77 33.99
CA HIS A 181 75.08 -1.64 34.80
C HIS A 181 75.96 -2.56 33.95
N GLY A 182 75.42 -3.13 32.90
CA GLY A 182 76.18 -3.96 31.97
C GLY A 182 77.27 -3.22 31.18
N ARG A 183 77.02 -1.92 30.86
CA ARG A 183 78.07 -1.04 30.26
C ARG A 183 79.18 -0.74 31.24
N GLN A 184 78.91 -0.45 32.51
CA GLN A 184 79.86 -0.26 33.53
C GLN A 184 80.76 -1.53 33.75
N SER A 185 80.20 -2.69 33.61
CA SER A 185 80.83 -3.98 33.77
C SER A 185 81.50 -4.51 32.47
N GLY A 186 81.45 -3.70 31.39
CA GLY A 186 82.08 -4.12 30.12
C GLY A 186 81.38 -5.29 29.42
N ILE A 187 80.12 -5.52 29.70
CA ILE A 187 79.31 -6.59 29.12
C ILE A 187 78.60 -6.12 27.83
N PHE A 188 78.16 -4.86 27.80
CA PHE A 188 77.49 -4.24 26.69
C PHE A 188 78.34 -3.13 26.06
N ASP A 189 78.25 -3.03 24.74
CA ASP A 189 78.84 -1.93 23.98
C ASP A 189 78.02 -0.66 24.11
N GLY A 190 78.64 0.51 23.79
CA GLY A 190 77.95 1.81 23.87
C GLY A 190 76.61 1.90 23.10
N ASP A 191 76.55 1.16 21.99
CA ASP A 191 75.37 1.16 21.08
C ASP A 191 74.38 0.04 21.36
N THR A 192 74.51 -0.73 22.43
CA THR A 192 73.59 -1.80 22.76
C THR A 192 72.18 -1.24 23.06
N ALA A 193 71.19 -1.60 22.23
CA ALA A 193 69.80 -1.25 22.35
C ALA A 193 68.97 -2.49 22.54
N PRO A 194 67.86 -2.43 23.36
CA PRO A 194 66.94 -3.54 23.48
C PRO A 194 66.25 -3.82 22.14
N SER A 195 65.92 -5.09 21.89
CA SER A 195 65.14 -5.55 20.73
C SER A 195 63.99 -6.42 21.17
N ILE A 196 63.00 -6.62 20.29
CA ILE A 196 61.86 -7.49 20.58
C ILE A 196 62.05 -8.79 19.78
N ARG A 197 62.02 -9.94 20.48
CA ARG A 197 62.05 -11.28 19.89
C ARG A 197 60.88 -12.08 20.51
N ASP A 198 60.09 -12.70 19.67
CA ASP A 198 58.88 -13.45 20.07
C ASP A 198 57.98 -12.71 21.10
N GLY A 199 57.84 -11.40 20.90
CA GLY A 199 57.08 -10.56 21.83
C GLY A 199 57.73 -10.25 23.16
N ARG A 200 59.03 -10.62 23.35
CA ARG A 200 59.86 -10.37 24.54
C ARG A 200 60.87 -9.29 24.31
N LEU A 201 61.05 -8.44 25.31
CA LEU A 201 62.06 -7.41 25.32
C LEU A 201 63.41 -8.04 25.74
N VAL A 202 64.32 -8.15 24.82
CA VAL A 202 65.61 -8.84 24.97
C VAL A 202 66.76 -7.92 24.71
N LEU A 203 67.92 -8.27 25.28
CA LEU A 203 69.26 -7.63 25.05
C LEU A 203 70.13 -8.51 24.17
N PRO A 204 70.73 -7.94 23.11
CA PRO A 204 71.71 -8.61 22.33
C PRO A 204 73.01 -8.66 23.14
N VAL A 205 73.53 -9.87 23.43
CA VAL A 205 74.71 -10.14 24.25
C VAL A 205 75.73 -10.95 23.44
N ALA A 206 76.95 -10.61 23.49
CA ALA A 206 78.04 -11.46 22.89
C ALA A 206 78.16 -12.82 23.63
N PRO A 207 78.28 -13.94 22.93
CA PRO A 207 78.29 -15.28 23.56
C PRO A 207 79.24 -15.44 24.72
N MET A 208 80.41 -14.76 24.72
CA MET A 208 81.46 -14.77 25.80
C MET A 208 80.86 -14.16 27.10
N HIS A 209 79.90 -13.27 27.01
CA HIS A 209 79.23 -12.62 28.16
C HIS A 209 77.90 -13.28 28.57
N LYS A 210 77.41 -14.31 27.87
CA LYS A 210 76.18 -15.01 28.13
C LYS A 210 76.03 -15.38 29.59
N ARG A 211 77.03 -15.85 30.29
CA ARG A 211 77.00 -16.23 31.70
C ARG A 211 77.02 -15.07 32.69
N LYS A 212 77.32 -13.86 32.21
CA LYS A 212 77.40 -12.67 33.06
C LYS A 212 76.09 -11.90 33.12
N VAL A 213 75.19 -12.10 32.14
CA VAL A 213 73.84 -11.55 32.17
C VAL A 213 72.86 -12.64 32.71
N LYS A 214 72.43 -12.45 33.90
CA LYS A 214 71.38 -13.31 34.45
C LYS A 214 70.04 -13.11 33.67
N GLY A 215 69.43 -14.19 33.20
CA GLY A 215 68.20 -14.14 32.44
C GLY A 215 67.92 -15.34 31.57
N ILE A 216 66.88 -15.31 30.76
CA ILE A 216 66.44 -16.36 29.85
C ILE A 216 66.91 -16.04 28.43
N VAL A 217 67.57 -17.04 27.80
CA VAL A 217 67.94 -16.95 26.38
C VAL A 217 66.75 -17.31 25.53
N HIS A 218 66.34 -16.40 24.68
CA HIS A 218 65.18 -16.58 23.76
C HIS A 218 65.58 -16.93 22.34
N ASP A 219 66.77 -16.37 21.86
CA ASP A 219 67.13 -16.55 20.47
C ASP A 219 68.69 -16.39 20.32
N GLU A 220 69.25 -16.94 19.26
CA GLU A 220 70.62 -16.72 18.86
C GLU A 220 70.68 -16.23 17.41
N SER A 221 71.51 -15.29 17.09
CA SER A 221 71.69 -14.81 15.72
C SER A 221 72.13 -15.94 14.80
N ALA A 222 71.71 -15.94 13.53
CA ALA A 222 72.10 -16.96 12.53
C ALA A 222 73.59 -17.16 12.38
N SER A 223 74.44 -16.17 12.74
CA SER A 223 75.84 -16.22 12.73
C SER A 223 76.41 -16.72 14.05
N GLY A 224 75.68 -17.01 15.09
CA GLY A 224 76.10 -17.38 16.42
C GLY A 224 76.86 -16.28 17.19
N LYS A 225 76.97 -15.06 16.65
CA LYS A 225 77.73 -13.94 17.24
C LYS A 225 76.97 -13.15 18.29
N THR A 226 75.60 -13.32 18.39
CA THR A 226 74.82 -12.59 19.31
C THR A 226 73.75 -13.53 19.92
N VAL A 227 73.60 -13.50 21.22
CA VAL A 227 72.58 -14.22 21.97
C VAL A 227 71.54 -13.20 22.52
N PHE A 228 70.33 -13.44 22.34
CA PHE A 228 69.25 -12.56 22.82
C PHE A 228 68.74 -13.04 24.18
N ILE A 229 69.07 -12.25 25.23
CA ILE A 229 68.72 -12.60 26.63
C ILE A 229 67.72 -11.65 27.18
N GLU A 230 66.60 -12.21 27.74
CA GLU A 230 65.63 -11.46 28.61
C GLU A 230 66.26 -11.42 30.01
N PRO A 231 66.59 -10.23 30.54
CA PRO A 231 67.16 -10.13 31.90
C PRO A 231 66.19 -10.66 32.98
N GLU A 232 66.75 -11.23 34.05
CA GLU A 232 66.01 -11.83 35.16
C GLU A 232 64.96 -10.85 35.73
N GLU A 233 65.36 -9.59 35.94
CA GLU A 233 64.44 -8.54 36.46
C GLU A 233 63.22 -8.26 35.50
N ILE A 234 63.43 -8.44 34.17
CA ILE A 234 62.34 -8.30 33.19
C ILE A 234 61.45 -9.56 33.21
N VAL A 235 62.06 -10.76 33.33
CA VAL A 235 61.29 -12.01 33.50
C VAL A 235 60.39 -11.93 34.74
N GLU A 236 60.94 -11.47 35.87
CA GLU A 236 60.13 -11.28 37.09
C GLU A 236 58.98 -10.28 36.90
N ALA A 237 59.26 -9.14 36.25
CA ALA A 237 58.22 -8.15 35.93
C ALA A 237 57.11 -8.74 35.03
N ASN A 238 57.49 -9.48 33.98
CA ASN A 238 56.56 -10.14 33.06
C ASN A 238 55.75 -11.24 33.76
N ASN A 239 56.38 -12.02 34.67
CA ASN A 239 55.69 -13.03 35.47
C ASN A 239 54.64 -12.38 36.37
N ARG A 240 54.98 -11.28 37.05
CA ARG A 240 54.05 -10.52 37.88
C ARG A 240 52.89 -9.98 37.06
N ILE A 241 53.12 -9.48 35.85
CA ILE A 241 52.06 -9.04 34.95
C ILE A 241 51.11 -10.23 34.68
N ARG A 242 51.65 -11.41 34.30
CA ARG A 242 50.81 -12.58 34.01
C ARG A 242 50.02 -13.09 35.23
N GLU A 243 50.63 -13.08 36.39
CA GLU A 243 49.94 -13.46 37.66
C GLU A 243 48.78 -12.50 37.93
N THR A 244 49.02 -11.17 37.79
CA THR A 244 48.00 -10.15 37.96
C THR A 244 46.93 -10.21 36.89
N GLU A 245 47.27 -10.54 35.62
CA GLU A 245 46.25 -10.78 34.54
C GLU A 245 45.38 -11.98 34.90
N GLY A 246 45.95 -13.05 35.49
CA GLY A 246 45.19 -14.18 35.99
C GLY A 246 44.24 -13.80 37.14
N GLU A 247 44.67 -12.92 38.06
CA GLU A 247 43.83 -12.36 39.10
C GLU A 247 42.72 -11.46 38.57
N ILE A 248 43.00 -10.61 37.58
CA ILE A 248 41.99 -9.81 36.88
C ILE A 248 40.93 -10.71 36.26
N LYS A 249 41.29 -11.76 35.58
CA LYS A 249 40.31 -12.71 35.02
C LYS A 249 39.44 -13.35 36.08
N ARG A 250 40.01 -13.76 37.19
CA ARG A 250 39.25 -14.32 38.33
C ARG A 250 38.31 -13.29 38.92
N GLU A 251 38.73 -12.04 39.09
CA GLU A 251 37.91 -10.99 39.65
C GLU A 251 36.75 -10.60 38.68
N ILE A 252 37.01 -10.52 37.36
CA ILE A 252 35.97 -10.31 36.36
C ILE A 252 34.94 -11.43 36.43
N VAL A 253 35.35 -12.68 36.49
CA VAL A 253 34.39 -13.81 36.64
C VAL A 253 33.59 -13.70 37.92
N ARG A 254 34.19 -13.28 39.03
CA ARG A 254 33.47 -13.06 40.32
C ARG A 254 32.41 -12.00 40.17
N ILE A 255 32.74 -10.83 39.56
CA ILE A 255 31.81 -9.73 39.33
C ILE A 255 30.63 -10.19 38.44
N LEU A 256 30.94 -10.87 37.32
CA LEU A 256 29.94 -11.39 36.40
C LEU A 256 29.04 -12.47 37.01
N THR A 257 29.61 -13.28 37.97
CA THR A 257 28.82 -14.25 38.72
C THR A 257 27.83 -13.59 39.67
N GLU A 258 28.24 -12.52 40.37
CA GLU A 258 27.34 -11.77 41.29
C GLU A 258 26.17 -11.16 40.50
N VAL A 259 26.46 -10.56 39.32
CA VAL A 259 25.39 -10.02 38.46
C VAL A 259 24.49 -11.14 37.93
N SER A 260 25.06 -12.30 37.59
CA SER A 260 24.24 -13.45 37.13
C SER A 260 23.34 -13.97 38.23
N ASP A 261 23.80 -13.94 39.48
CA ASP A 261 23.00 -14.32 40.65
C ASP A 261 21.81 -13.37 40.86
N MET A 262 22.00 -12.07 40.60
CA MET A 262 20.92 -11.08 40.62
C MET A 262 19.93 -11.28 39.47
N ILE A 263 20.42 -11.63 38.25
CA ILE A 263 19.57 -11.88 37.07
C ILE A 263 18.76 -13.17 37.21
N ARG A 264 19.32 -14.22 37.88
CA ARG A 264 18.78 -15.58 37.92
C ARG A 264 17.31 -15.70 38.36
N PRO A 265 16.82 -15.00 39.39
CA PRO A 265 15.41 -15.02 39.79
C PRO A 265 14.46 -14.51 38.70
N HIS A 266 14.95 -13.61 37.81
CA HIS A 266 14.15 -12.96 36.81
C HIS A 266 14.19 -13.64 35.44
N ILE A 267 14.91 -14.75 35.28
CA ILE A 267 15.06 -15.45 33.99
C ILE A 267 13.71 -15.79 33.34
N PRO A 268 12.70 -16.33 34.04
CA PRO A 268 11.41 -16.62 33.43
C PRO A 268 10.75 -15.38 32.83
N ASP A 269 10.76 -14.27 33.55
CA ASP A 269 10.16 -12.98 33.11
C ASP A 269 10.95 -12.33 31.97
N LEU A 270 12.28 -12.43 32.01
CA LEU A 270 13.14 -12.03 30.92
C LEU A 270 12.83 -12.79 29.66
N LEU A 271 12.71 -14.11 29.73
CA LEU A 271 12.38 -14.96 28.57
C LEU A 271 10.97 -14.65 28.01
N ALA A 272 10.00 -14.33 28.87
CA ALA A 272 8.68 -13.88 28.45
C ALA A 272 8.75 -12.53 27.71
N SER A 273 9.52 -11.57 28.25
CA SER A 273 9.75 -10.26 27.59
C SER A 273 10.47 -10.41 26.24
N TYR A 274 11.46 -11.28 26.14
CA TYR A 274 12.12 -11.62 24.86
C TYR A 274 11.18 -12.27 23.85
N SER A 275 10.28 -13.13 24.31
CA SER A 275 9.22 -13.71 23.46
C SER A 275 8.35 -12.60 22.86
N THR A 276 8.00 -11.58 23.64
CA THR A 276 7.22 -10.45 23.17
C THR A 276 8.02 -9.54 22.23
N LEU A 277 9.32 -9.32 22.48
CA LEU A 277 10.19 -8.62 21.52
C LEU A 277 10.18 -9.31 20.15
N GLY A 278 10.32 -10.64 20.13
CA GLY A 278 10.22 -11.42 18.91
C GLY A 278 8.88 -11.26 18.19
N LYS A 279 7.76 -11.15 18.93
CA LYS A 279 6.46 -10.84 18.35
C LYS A 279 6.43 -9.44 17.73
N PHE A 280 6.97 -8.43 18.40
CA PHE A 280 7.06 -7.07 17.85
C PHE A 280 7.89 -7.02 16.57
N ASP A 281 9.04 -7.70 16.53
CA ASP A 281 9.86 -7.78 15.32
C ASP A 281 9.11 -8.46 14.16
N PHE A 282 8.42 -9.56 14.44
CA PHE A 282 7.59 -10.24 13.44
C PHE A 282 6.43 -9.37 12.93
N ILE A 283 5.72 -8.66 13.82
CA ILE A 283 4.63 -7.75 13.45
C ILE A 283 5.19 -6.59 12.62
N ARG A 284 6.33 -6.02 13.02
CA ARG A 284 7.04 -5.00 12.26
C ARG A 284 7.44 -5.50 10.87
N ALA A 285 7.96 -6.72 10.76
CA ALA A 285 8.33 -7.33 9.49
C ALA A 285 7.12 -7.46 8.55
N LYS A 286 5.96 -7.90 9.08
CA LYS A 286 4.70 -7.94 8.34
C LYS A 286 4.24 -6.55 7.90
N ALA A 287 4.34 -5.55 8.77
CA ALA A 287 3.96 -4.17 8.45
C ALA A 287 4.88 -3.54 7.39
N ARG A 288 6.19 -3.81 7.44
CA ARG A 288 7.12 -3.39 6.38
C ARG A 288 6.83 -4.08 5.05
N PHE A 289 6.56 -5.38 5.08
CA PHE A 289 6.12 -6.08 3.88
C PHE A 289 4.84 -5.47 3.31
N ALA A 290 3.84 -5.18 4.16
CA ALA A 290 2.59 -4.54 3.76
C ALA A 290 2.83 -3.17 3.08
N LEU A 291 3.76 -2.37 3.62
CA LEU A 291 4.15 -1.09 3.02
C LEU A 291 4.78 -1.28 1.62
N ASP A 292 5.64 -2.29 1.46
CA ASP A 292 6.34 -2.54 0.21
C ASP A 292 5.42 -3.05 -0.91
N VAL A 293 4.35 -3.77 -0.56
CA VAL A 293 3.39 -4.35 -1.53
C VAL A 293 2.05 -3.61 -1.58
N ASP A 294 1.96 -2.43 -0.96
CA ASP A 294 0.74 -1.60 -0.90
C ASP A 294 -0.48 -2.39 -0.38
N ALA A 295 -0.30 -3.09 0.74
CA ALA A 295 -1.33 -3.89 1.38
C ALA A 295 -2.12 -3.07 2.40
N HIS A 296 -3.43 -3.31 2.47
CA HIS A 296 -4.33 -2.55 3.33
C HIS A 296 -5.20 -3.45 4.22
N MET A 297 -5.78 -2.88 5.27
CA MET A 297 -6.71 -3.56 6.15
C MET A 297 -8.10 -3.63 5.49
N PRO A 298 -8.63 -4.83 5.16
CA PRO A 298 -9.96 -4.99 4.60
C PRO A 298 -11.05 -4.95 5.68
N GLN A 299 -12.31 -4.90 5.24
CA GLN A 299 -13.46 -5.13 6.09
C GLN A 299 -13.62 -6.65 6.32
N LEU A 300 -13.49 -7.09 7.57
CA LEU A 300 -13.53 -8.51 7.92
C LEU A 300 -14.94 -8.99 8.23
N GLU A 301 -15.33 -10.13 7.69
CA GLU A 301 -16.59 -10.80 7.94
C GLU A 301 -16.40 -12.20 8.52
N GLN A 302 -17.25 -12.60 9.51
CA GLN A 302 -17.15 -13.94 10.10
C GLN A 302 -17.58 -15.05 9.13
N LYS A 303 -18.50 -14.73 8.19
CA LYS A 303 -19.05 -15.70 7.23
C LYS A 303 -18.23 -15.67 5.95
N PRO A 304 -18.14 -16.80 5.22
CA PRO A 304 -17.53 -16.82 3.89
C PRO A 304 -18.12 -15.75 2.97
N HIS A 305 -17.25 -14.87 2.48
CA HIS A 305 -17.59 -13.78 1.57
C HIS A 305 -16.31 -13.30 0.87
N ILE A 306 -16.41 -13.03 -0.41
CA ILE A 306 -15.32 -12.45 -1.21
C ILE A 306 -15.92 -11.32 -2.02
N GLU A 307 -15.51 -10.09 -1.72
CA GLU A 307 -15.79 -8.91 -2.52
C GLU A 307 -14.54 -8.03 -2.49
N TRP A 308 -13.64 -8.30 -3.44
CA TRP A 308 -12.32 -7.70 -3.46
C TRP A 308 -12.15 -6.73 -4.60
N TYR A 309 -11.55 -5.63 -4.28
CA TYR A 309 -11.19 -4.57 -5.22
C TYR A 309 -9.68 -4.41 -5.26
N HIS A 310 -9.14 -4.40 -6.48
CA HIS A 310 -7.71 -4.19 -6.72
C HIS A 310 -6.79 -5.23 -6.07
N ALA A 311 -7.22 -6.49 -6.01
CA ALA A 311 -6.39 -7.55 -5.44
C ALA A 311 -5.21 -7.86 -6.36
N GLN A 312 -4.01 -7.99 -5.81
CA GLN A 312 -2.78 -8.26 -6.55
C GLN A 312 -2.04 -9.46 -5.97
N HIS A 313 -1.37 -10.23 -6.83
CA HIS A 313 -0.50 -11.31 -6.36
C HIS A 313 0.81 -10.74 -5.85
N PRO A 314 1.16 -10.84 -4.54
CA PRO A 314 2.28 -10.12 -3.95
C PRO A 314 3.63 -10.48 -4.58
N ALA A 315 3.89 -11.75 -4.87
CA ALA A 315 5.14 -12.17 -5.52
C ALA A 315 5.25 -11.63 -6.95
N LEU A 316 4.13 -11.59 -7.69
CA LEU A 316 4.11 -11.02 -9.03
C LEU A 316 4.29 -9.49 -8.99
N PHE A 317 3.69 -8.83 -8.01
CA PHE A 317 3.85 -7.39 -7.79
C PHE A 317 5.31 -7.02 -7.57
N LEU A 318 6.01 -7.72 -6.67
CA LEU A 318 7.42 -7.47 -6.39
C LEU A 318 8.28 -7.70 -7.64
N SER A 319 8.09 -8.83 -8.34
CA SER A 319 8.85 -9.18 -9.54
C SER A 319 8.63 -8.20 -10.69
N LEU A 320 7.40 -7.78 -10.96
CA LEU A 320 7.13 -6.81 -12.04
C LEU A 320 7.60 -5.41 -11.71
N ARG A 321 7.52 -5.00 -10.44
CA ARG A 321 8.02 -3.70 -9.96
C ARG A 321 9.54 -3.57 -10.17
N GLU A 322 10.31 -4.63 -9.95
CA GLU A 322 11.76 -4.66 -10.25
C GLU A 322 12.05 -4.39 -11.74
N HIS A 323 11.12 -4.77 -12.62
CA HIS A 323 11.24 -4.58 -14.07
C HIS A 323 10.49 -3.33 -14.58
N GLY A 324 10.00 -2.46 -13.68
CA GLY A 324 9.26 -1.25 -14.04
C GLY A 324 7.91 -1.50 -14.72
N LYS A 325 7.31 -2.69 -14.49
CA LYS A 325 5.99 -3.07 -15.02
C LYS A 325 4.95 -3.08 -13.90
N GLU A 326 3.70 -2.82 -14.27
CA GLU A 326 2.56 -2.86 -13.34
C GLU A 326 1.81 -4.19 -13.41
N VAL A 327 1.28 -4.63 -12.28
CA VAL A 327 0.37 -5.78 -12.19
C VAL A 327 -1.04 -5.32 -12.55
N VAL A 328 -1.72 -6.09 -13.40
CA VAL A 328 -3.15 -5.87 -13.63
C VAL A 328 -3.92 -6.41 -12.42
N PRO A 329 -4.65 -5.57 -11.68
CA PRO A 329 -5.33 -6.00 -10.47
C PRO A 329 -6.57 -6.84 -10.74
N LEU A 330 -6.90 -7.71 -9.79
CA LEU A 330 -8.07 -8.57 -9.82
C LEU A 330 -9.21 -7.93 -9.02
N ASN A 331 -10.38 -7.78 -9.66
CA ASN A 331 -11.64 -7.50 -8.98
C ASN A 331 -12.50 -8.77 -9.02
N ILE A 332 -12.92 -9.26 -7.86
CA ILE A 332 -13.66 -10.53 -7.76
C ILE A 332 -14.76 -10.43 -6.71
N GLN A 333 -15.93 -10.99 -7.03
CA GLN A 333 -17.06 -11.08 -6.13
C GLN A 333 -17.64 -12.49 -6.11
N LEU A 334 -17.66 -13.11 -4.93
CA LEU A 334 -18.35 -14.38 -4.66
C LEU A 334 -19.32 -14.15 -3.50
N THR A 335 -20.59 -14.40 -3.77
CA THR A 335 -21.70 -14.16 -2.82
C THR A 335 -22.41 -15.48 -2.47
N LYS A 336 -23.42 -15.43 -1.64
CA LYS A 336 -24.26 -16.60 -1.37
C LYS A 336 -25.03 -17.09 -2.59
N GLU A 337 -25.32 -16.20 -3.54
CA GLU A 337 -26.04 -16.48 -4.78
C GLU A 337 -25.07 -16.98 -5.86
N ASN A 338 -23.87 -16.41 -5.93
CA ASN A 338 -22.84 -16.75 -6.91
C ASN A 338 -21.60 -17.26 -6.15
N ARG A 339 -21.61 -18.54 -5.79
CA ARG A 339 -20.58 -19.11 -4.90
C ARG A 339 -19.36 -19.62 -5.62
N ILE A 340 -19.54 -20.21 -6.79
CA ILE A 340 -18.44 -20.80 -7.57
C ILE A 340 -18.33 -20.06 -8.88
N LEU A 341 -17.18 -19.46 -9.11
CA LEU A 341 -16.81 -18.75 -10.34
C LEU A 341 -16.08 -19.71 -11.29
N ILE A 342 -16.60 -19.87 -12.48
CA ILE A 342 -16.00 -20.68 -13.54
C ILE A 342 -15.30 -19.75 -14.53
N ILE A 343 -13.98 -19.71 -14.49
CA ILE A 343 -13.17 -18.85 -15.34
C ILE A 343 -12.80 -19.60 -16.63
N SER A 344 -13.08 -18.96 -17.76
CA SER A 344 -12.70 -19.44 -19.09
C SER A 344 -11.94 -18.35 -19.86
N GLY A 345 -11.27 -18.74 -20.94
CA GLY A 345 -10.44 -17.84 -21.75
C GLY A 345 -9.15 -18.49 -22.23
N PRO A 346 -8.26 -17.75 -22.93
CA PRO A 346 -6.99 -18.31 -23.41
C PRO A 346 -6.06 -18.70 -22.25
N ASN A 347 -5.16 -19.69 -22.47
CA ASN A 347 -4.21 -20.12 -21.43
C ASN A 347 -3.28 -19.00 -21.01
N ALA A 348 -2.78 -18.21 -21.96
CA ALA A 348 -1.95 -17.04 -21.69
C ALA A 348 -2.73 -15.86 -21.08
N GLY A 349 -4.05 -15.98 -20.83
CA GLY A 349 -4.90 -14.92 -20.30
C GLY A 349 -4.76 -14.62 -18.80
N GLY A 350 -3.99 -15.43 -18.06
CA GLY A 350 -3.76 -15.22 -16.62
C GLY A 350 -4.74 -15.96 -15.71
N LYS A 351 -5.44 -17.00 -16.19
CA LYS A 351 -6.39 -17.81 -15.39
C LYS A 351 -5.78 -18.38 -14.11
N SER A 352 -4.65 -19.07 -14.23
CA SER A 352 -3.94 -19.69 -13.09
C SER A 352 -3.37 -18.64 -12.14
N VAL A 353 -2.96 -17.46 -12.66
CA VAL A 353 -2.51 -16.34 -11.84
C VAL A 353 -3.69 -15.77 -11.03
N CYS A 354 -4.86 -15.61 -11.65
CA CYS A 354 -6.08 -15.20 -10.95
C CYS A 354 -6.41 -16.16 -9.79
N LEU A 355 -6.38 -17.45 -10.05
CA LEU A 355 -6.63 -18.50 -9.07
C LEU A 355 -5.63 -18.45 -7.90
N LYS A 356 -4.32 -18.35 -8.22
CA LYS A 356 -3.25 -18.20 -7.21
C LYS A 356 -3.40 -16.92 -6.42
N THR A 357 -3.83 -15.82 -7.05
CA THR A 357 -4.10 -14.55 -6.37
C THR A 357 -5.19 -14.71 -5.33
N VAL A 358 -6.30 -15.37 -5.67
CA VAL A 358 -7.38 -15.64 -4.70
C VAL A 358 -6.85 -16.48 -3.53
N GLY A 359 -6.06 -17.50 -3.82
CA GLY A 359 -5.48 -18.39 -2.80
C GLY A 359 -4.53 -17.63 -1.86
N VAL A 360 -3.55 -16.92 -2.41
CA VAL A 360 -2.52 -16.25 -1.60
C VAL A 360 -3.09 -15.09 -0.79
N VAL A 361 -3.97 -14.27 -1.37
CA VAL A 361 -4.57 -13.10 -0.69
C VAL A 361 -5.47 -13.55 0.47
N GLN A 362 -6.30 -14.61 0.27
CA GLN A 362 -7.12 -15.19 1.33
C GLN A 362 -6.26 -15.80 2.43
N TYR A 363 -5.20 -16.51 2.05
CA TYR A 363 -4.31 -17.17 3.00
C TYR A 363 -3.51 -16.15 3.83
N MET A 364 -3.01 -15.07 3.20
CA MET A 364 -2.34 -13.96 3.87
C MET A 364 -3.21 -13.41 4.99
N MET A 365 -4.46 -13.08 4.69
CA MET A 365 -5.40 -12.52 5.66
C MET A 365 -5.56 -13.46 6.86
N GLN A 366 -5.77 -14.76 6.64
CA GLN A 366 -5.97 -15.72 7.73
C GLN A 366 -4.68 -16.13 8.44
N CYS A 367 -3.51 -15.77 7.93
CA CYS A 367 -2.22 -15.82 8.62
C CYS A 367 -1.86 -14.52 9.37
N GLY A 368 -2.75 -13.51 9.33
CA GLY A 368 -2.51 -12.20 9.97
C GLY A 368 -1.50 -11.32 9.21
N VAL A 369 -1.33 -11.54 7.91
CA VAL A 369 -0.58 -10.67 6.98
C VAL A 369 -1.60 -9.83 6.23
N LEU A 370 -1.42 -8.51 6.19
CA LEU A 370 -2.32 -7.61 5.45
C LEU A 370 -2.35 -8.00 3.97
N PRO A 371 -3.54 -8.19 3.39
CA PRO A 371 -3.69 -8.59 2.00
C PRO A 371 -3.47 -7.41 1.04
N THR A 372 -2.99 -7.72 -0.16
CA THR A 372 -2.72 -6.77 -1.23
C THR A 372 -3.99 -6.41 -2.00
N LEU A 373 -4.86 -5.58 -1.41
CA LEU A 373 -6.13 -5.12 -1.97
C LEU A 373 -6.55 -3.78 -1.32
N TYR A 374 -7.58 -3.13 -1.85
CA TYR A 374 -8.07 -1.87 -1.31
C TYR A 374 -8.89 -2.04 -0.02
N GLU A 375 -8.89 -1.03 0.84
CA GLU A 375 -9.56 -0.98 2.15
C GLU A 375 -11.09 -1.22 2.08
N ASN A 376 -11.72 -0.85 0.97
CA ASN A 376 -13.15 -1.05 0.75
C ASN A 376 -13.52 -2.48 0.35
N SER A 377 -12.55 -3.41 0.35
CA SER A 377 -12.78 -4.82 0.09
C SER A 377 -13.34 -5.54 1.32
N HIS A 378 -14.27 -6.47 1.10
CA HIS A 378 -14.84 -7.32 2.13
C HIS A 378 -14.27 -8.72 2.05
N MET A 379 -13.73 -9.22 3.17
CA MET A 379 -13.11 -10.55 3.26
C MET A 379 -13.76 -11.39 4.33
N GLY A 380 -14.35 -12.52 3.91
CA GLY A 380 -14.92 -13.51 4.80
C GLY A 380 -13.92 -14.56 5.28
N MET A 381 -14.25 -15.21 6.40
CA MET A 381 -13.45 -16.30 6.98
C MET A 381 -13.84 -17.65 6.39
N PHE A 382 -12.84 -18.44 6.04
CA PHE A 382 -13.00 -19.84 5.64
C PHE A 382 -12.39 -20.77 6.68
N LYS A 383 -13.07 -21.89 6.95
CA LYS A 383 -12.52 -22.94 7.84
C LYS A 383 -11.54 -23.86 7.13
N SER A 384 -11.72 -24.00 5.82
CA SER A 384 -10.88 -24.85 5.00
C SER A 384 -10.60 -24.20 3.65
N VAL A 385 -9.38 -24.40 3.17
CA VAL A 385 -8.99 -23.98 1.81
C VAL A 385 -8.37 -25.18 1.11
N PHE A 386 -8.95 -25.57 -0.04
CA PHE A 386 -8.54 -26.71 -0.83
C PHE A 386 -8.06 -26.24 -2.20
N VAL A 387 -6.91 -26.73 -2.63
CA VAL A 387 -6.27 -26.29 -3.86
C VAL A 387 -5.89 -27.48 -4.73
N ASP A 388 -6.23 -27.37 -5.98
CA ASP A 388 -5.79 -28.26 -7.04
C ASP A 388 -5.23 -27.42 -8.19
N ILE A 389 -3.96 -27.02 -8.07
CA ILE A 389 -3.25 -26.14 -9.00
C ILE A 389 -1.88 -26.76 -9.33
N GLY A 390 -1.52 -26.74 -10.60
CA GLY A 390 -0.23 -27.18 -11.15
C GLY A 390 -0.18 -28.65 -11.54
N ASP A 391 0.67 -28.96 -12.52
CA ASP A 391 0.92 -30.31 -12.99
C ASP A 391 1.75 -31.07 -11.95
N GLN A 392 1.21 -32.18 -11.47
CA GLN A 392 2.00 -33.15 -10.70
C GLN A 392 2.84 -34.03 -11.65
N GLN A 393 3.83 -33.42 -12.29
CA GLN A 393 4.88 -34.16 -13.01
C GLN A 393 6.06 -34.38 -12.05
N SER A 394 5.86 -35.08 -10.94
CA SER A 394 6.98 -35.65 -10.21
C SER A 394 7.27 -37.04 -10.78
N ILE A 395 8.52 -37.27 -11.14
CA ILE A 395 9.03 -38.57 -11.59
C ILE A 395 8.84 -39.68 -10.53
N GLU A 396 8.53 -39.28 -9.29
CA GLU A 396 8.39 -40.15 -8.12
C GLU A 396 6.95 -40.64 -7.90
N ASP A 397 5.92 -40.02 -8.49
CA ASP A 397 4.52 -40.44 -8.37
C ASP A 397 4.06 -41.15 -9.66
N ASP A 398 3.89 -42.45 -9.62
CA ASP A 398 3.39 -43.33 -10.71
C ASP A 398 1.92 -43.04 -11.13
N LEU A 399 1.24 -42.08 -10.51
CA LEU A 399 -0.13 -41.69 -10.82
C LEU A 399 -0.15 -40.73 -12.01
N SER A 400 -0.95 -41.00 -13.02
CA SER A 400 -1.20 -40.03 -14.09
C SER A 400 -1.81 -38.75 -13.49
N THR A 401 -1.54 -37.60 -14.12
CA THR A 401 -2.06 -36.27 -13.72
C THR A 401 -3.57 -36.31 -13.45
N TYR A 402 -4.33 -37.03 -14.28
CA TYR A 402 -5.78 -37.16 -14.11
C TYR A 402 -6.18 -37.91 -12.82
N SER A 403 -5.47 -38.97 -12.48
CA SER A 403 -5.75 -39.75 -11.25
C SER A 403 -5.48 -38.91 -9.99
N SER A 404 -4.44 -38.08 -10.01
CA SER A 404 -4.14 -37.16 -8.95
C SER A 404 -5.22 -36.09 -8.76
N HIS A 405 -5.72 -35.51 -9.87
CA HIS A 405 -6.86 -34.60 -9.84
C HIS A 405 -8.11 -35.26 -9.23
N LEU A 406 -8.44 -36.48 -9.65
CA LEU A 406 -9.58 -37.24 -9.09
C LEU A 406 -9.41 -37.53 -7.60
N GLN A 407 -8.20 -37.82 -7.12
CA GLN A 407 -7.91 -38.06 -5.73
C GLN A 407 -8.12 -36.77 -4.90
N ASN A 408 -7.71 -35.62 -5.44
CA ASN A 408 -7.98 -34.31 -4.84
C ASN A 408 -9.50 -34.04 -4.78
N MET A 409 -10.23 -34.29 -5.89
CA MET A 409 -11.70 -34.11 -5.93
C MET A 409 -12.41 -35.02 -4.93
N LYS A 410 -11.97 -36.29 -4.77
CA LYS A 410 -12.48 -37.21 -3.74
C LYS A 410 -12.31 -36.60 -2.35
N THR A 411 -11.15 -35.98 -2.06
CA THR A 411 -10.88 -35.33 -0.79
C THR A 411 -11.77 -34.09 -0.61
N PHE A 412 -11.93 -33.25 -1.64
CA PHE A 412 -12.80 -32.07 -1.61
C PHE A 412 -14.25 -32.47 -1.31
N LEU A 413 -14.76 -33.46 -2.03
CA LEU A 413 -16.11 -33.97 -1.81
C LEU A 413 -16.32 -34.61 -0.45
N SER A 414 -15.32 -35.28 0.12
CA SER A 414 -15.46 -35.95 1.42
C SER A 414 -15.36 -34.99 2.61
N ARG A 415 -14.50 -33.97 2.52
CA ARG A 415 -14.14 -33.10 3.66
C ARG A 415 -14.66 -31.66 3.54
N GLY A 416 -15.10 -31.25 2.37
CA GLY A 416 -15.53 -29.87 2.10
C GLY A 416 -16.99 -29.61 2.51
N GLY A 417 -17.31 -28.35 2.76
CA GLY A 417 -18.64 -27.88 3.10
C GLY A 417 -18.78 -26.36 2.89
N LYS A 418 -19.85 -25.77 3.43
CA LYS A 418 -20.23 -24.35 3.21
C LYS A 418 -19.19 -23.30 3.61
N GLU A 419 -18.21 -23.67 4.44
CA GLU A 419 -17.14 -22.78 4.90
C GLU A 419 -15.77 -23.16 4.29
N THR A 420 -15.82 -23.82 3.12
CA THR A 420 -14.64 -24.25 2.34
C THR A 420 -14.48 -23.39 1.11
N LEU A 421 -13.26 -22.86 0.90
CA LEU A 421 -12.82 -22.25 -0.34
C LEU A 421 -12.13 -23.30 -1.20
N ILE A 422 -12.55 -23.48 -2.45
CA ILE A 422 -11.95 -24.38 -3.43
C ILE A 422 -11.31 -23.59 -4.57
N LEU A 423 -10.12 -24.01 -4.98
CA LEU A 423 -9.37 -23.43 -6.10
C LEU A 423 -8.90 -24.57 -7.00
N ILE A 424 -9.49 -24.69 -8.19
CA ILE A 424 -9.23 -25.80 -9.11
C ILE A 424 -8.79 -25.23 -10.46
N ASP A 425 -7.61 -25.62 -10.91
CA ASP A 425 -7.08 -25.23 -12.22
C ASP A 425 -7.32 -26.33 -13.24
N GLU A 426 -7.62 -25.95 -14.50
CA GLU A 426 -7.85 -26.84 -15.64
C GLU A 426 -8.80 -28.02 -15.37
N PHE A 427 -9.93 -27.72 -14.71
CA PHE A 427 -10.86 -28.72 -14.20
C PHE A 427 -11.37 -29.67 -15.29
N GLY A 428 -11.14 -30.96 -15.08
CA GLY A 428 -11.53 -32.04 -15.94
C GLY A 428 -10.49 -32.44 -17.00
N SER A 429 -9.36 -31.72 -17.10
CA SER A 429 -8.28 -32.04 -18.06
C SER A 429 -7.55 -33.36 -17.75
N GLY A 430 -6.77 -33.85 -18.69
CA GLY A 430 -5.90 -35.02 -18.53
C GLY A 430 -6.51 -36.37 -18.89
N THR A 431 -7.72 -36.42 -19.49
CA THR A 431 -8.38 -37.62 -19.99
C THR A 431 -9.14 -37.34 -21.30
N GLU A 432 -9.85 -38.32 -21.83
CA GLU A 432 -10.72 -38.12 -22.98
C GLU A 432 -11.71 -36.96 -22.71
N PRO A 433 -11.81 -35.98 -23.62
CA PRO A 433 -12.54 -34.73 -23.38
C PRO A 433 -14.02 -34.93 -23.01
N GLN A 434 -14.72 -35.86 -23.60
CA GLN A 434 -16.16 -36.11 -23.34
C GLN A 434 -16.37 -36.71 -21.93
N ILE A 435 -15.56 -37.69 -21.57
CA ILE A 435 -15.64 -38.37 -20.26
C ILE A 435 -15.17 -37.42 -19.17
N GLY A 436 -14.05 -36.71 -19.38
CA GLY A 436 -13.52 -35.74 -18.46
C GLY A 436 -14.52 -34.62 -18.16
N ALA A 437 -15.16 -34.09 -19.20
CA ALA A 437 -16.19 -33.04 -19.08
C ALA A 437 -17.43 -33.54 -18.31
N ALA A 438 -17.91 -34.77 -18.55
CA ALA A 438 -19.06 -35.33 -17.84
C ALA A 438 -18.78 -35.56 -16.34
N ILE A 439 -17.61 -36.12 -16.03
CA ILE A 439 -17.18 -36.36 -14.64
C ILE A 439 -16.99 -35.00 -13.90
N ALA A 440 -16.36 -34.02 -14.56
CA ALA A 440 -16.18 -32.68 -14.00
C ALA A 440 -17.52 -32.02 -13.71
N GLN A 441 -18.50 -32.14 -14.60
CA GLN A 441 -19.86 -31.59 -14.39
C GLN A 441 -20.55 -32.25 -13.19
N ALA A 442 -20.49 -33.56 -13.05
CA ALA A 442 -21.07 -34.27 -11.92
C ALA A 442 -20.41 -33.89 -10.59
N ILE A 443 -19.09 -33.73 -10.57
CA ILE A 443 -18.34 -33.24 -9.41
C ILE A 443 -18.73 -31.80 -9.06
N LEU A 444 -18.83 -30.92 -10.06
CA LEU A 444 -19.21 -29.51 -9.88
C LEU A 444 -20.60 -29.40 -9.27
N GLU A 445 -21.55 -30.20 -9.70
CA GLU A 445 -22.88 -30.26 -9.13
C GLU A 445 -22.85 -30.62 -7.64
N GLN A 446 -22.05 -31.62 -7.25
CA GLN A 446 -21.88 -32.03 -5.85
C GLN A 446 -21.20 -30.95 -5.01
N LEU A 447 -20.17 -30.27 -5.55
CA LEU A 447 -19.52 -29.14 -4.86
C LEU A 447 -20.53 -28.00 -4.60
N ASN A 448 -21.38 -27.69 -5.59
CA ASN A 448 -22.42 -26.68 -5.50
C ASN A 448 -23.52 -27.08 -4.49
N GLN A 449 -23.98 -28.33 -4.47
CA GLN A 449 -24.94 -28.87 -3.50
C GLN A 449 -24.40 -28.74 -2.06
N LYS A 450 -23.09 -28.93 -1.86
CA LYS A 450 -22.42 -28.73 -0.56
C LYS A 450 -22.21 -27.26 -0.20
N ARG A 451 -22.67 -26.34 -1.06
CA ARG A 451 -22.56 -24.86 -0.90
C ARG A 451 -21.15 -24.37 -0.67
N MET A 452 -20.16 -25.00 -1.27
CA MET A 452 -18.78 -24.51 -1.24
C MET A 452 -18.66 -23.21 -2.02
N MET A 453 -17.66 -22.39 -1.66
CA MET A 453 -17.24 -21.22 -2.43
C MET A 453 -15.95 -21.51 -3.17
N GLY A 454 -15.75 -20.92 -4.35
CA GLY A 454 -14.47 -21.12 -5.02
C GLY A 454 -14.36 -20.56 -6.42
N VAL A 455 -13.17 -20.80 -6.97
CA VAL A 455 -12.81 -20.41 -8.33
C VAL A 455 -12.30 -21.64 -9.05
N ILE A 456 -12.82 -21.87 -10.23
CA ILE A 456 -12.48 -23.03 -11.07
C ILE A 456 -12.14 -22.53 -12.46
N THR A 457 -11.02 -22.97 -13.03
CA THR A 457 -10.71 -22.69 -14.43
C THR A 457 -11.03 -23.91 -15.29
N THR A 458 -11.53 -23.69 -16.48
CA THR A 458 -11.84 -24.79 -17.40
C THR A 458 -11.81 -24.38 -18.87
N HIS A 459 -11.58 -25.34 -19.74
CA HIS A 459 -11.73 -25.24 -21.20
C HIS A 459 -13.02 -25.85 -21.73
N TYR A 460 -13.74 -26.62 -20.90
CA TYR A 460 -14.93 -27.35 -21.30
C TYR A 460 -16.16 -26.45 -21.39
N GLN A 461 -16.84 -26.58 -22.55
CA GLN A 461 -18.05 -25.81 -22.84
C GLN A 461 -19.26 -26.23 -22.01
N ASN A 462 -19.44 -27.55 -21.80
CA ASN A 462 -20.54 -28.07 -21.00
C ASN A 462 -20.55 -27.47 -19.59
N LEU A 463 -19.38 -27.24 -18.98
CA LEU A 463 -19.29 -26.59 -17.67
C LEU A 463 -19.71 -25.12 -17.73
N LYS A 464 -19.43 -24.43 -18.84
CA LYS A 464 -19.87 -23.04 -19.03
C LYS A 464 -21.38 -22.95 -19.15
N HIS A 465 -21.99 -23.79 -19.97
CA HIS A 465 -23.45 -23.86 -20.09
C HIS A 465 -24.11 -24.30 -18.77
N PHE A 466 -23.56 -25.32 -18.13
CA PHE A 466 -24.06 -25.74 -16.82
C PHE A 466 -24.04 -24.62 -15.77
N ALA A 467 -23.06 -23.74 -15.84
CA ALA A 467 -22.95 -22.60 -14.93
C ALA A 467 -24.00 -21.51 -15.22
N ASP A 468 -24.41 -21.32 -16.47
CA ASP A 468 -25.45 -20.34 -16.83
C ASP A 468 -26.83 -20.78 -16.31
N ASP A 469 -27.09 -22.10 -16.31
CA ASP A 469 -28.38 -22.64 -15.94
C ASP A 469 -28.52 -23.04 -14.46
N THR A 470 -27.41 -23.05 -13.70
CA THR A 470 -27.41 -23.59 -12.34
C THR A 470 -27.21 -22.49 -11.29
N PRO A 471 -28.18 -22.24 -10.38
CA PRO A 471 -28.04 -21.30 -9.29
C PRO A 471 -26.84 -21.65 -8.38
N GLY A 472 -26.04 -20.66 -8.03
CA GLY A 472 -24.84 -20.85 -7.22
C GLY A 472 -23.56 -20.88 -8.02
N LEU A 473 -23.64 -21.01 -9.34
CA LEU A 473 -22.52 -20.92 -10.27
C LEU A 473 -22.57 -19.60 -11.04
N VAL A 474 -21.43 -19.09 -11.44
CA VAL A 474 -21.30 -17.91 -12.30
C VAL A 474 -20.12 -18.07 -13.25
N ASN A 475 -20.33 -17.70 -14.50
CA ASN A 475 -19.26 -17.67 -15.50
C ASN A 475 -18.39 -16.42 -15.35
N GLY A 476 -17.10 -16.54 -15.70
CA GLY A 476 -16.15 -15.46 -15.80
C GLY A 476 -15.25 -15.62 -17.02
N ALA A 477 -14.91 -14.50 -17.64
CA ALA A 477 -14.06 -14.43 -18.81
C ALA A 477 -12.76 -13.67 -18.52
N MET A 478 -11.62 -14.25 -18.91
CA MET A 478 -10.38 -13.48 -19.02
C MET A 478 -10.41 -12.70 -20.35
N LEU A 479 -10.30 -11.36 -20.23
CA LEU A 479 -10.43 -10.48 -21.38
C LEU A 479 -9.19 -10.51 -22.27
N TYR A 480 -9.40 -10.38 -23.58
CA TYR A 480 -8.37 -10.43 -24.61
C TYR A 480 -8.59 -9.29 -25.62
N ASP A 481 -7.53 -8.55 -25.92
CA ASP A 481 -7.54 -7.52 -26.96
C ASP A 481 -7.33 -8.19 -28.34
N ARG A 482 -8.38 -8.22 -29.15
CA ARG A 482 -8.33 -8.80 -30.51
C ARG A 482 -7.54 -7.95 -31.50
N GLN A 483 -7.52 -6.62 -31.30
CA GLN A 483 -6.82 -5.72 -32.25
C GLN A 483 -5.31 -5.86 -32.06
N ARG A 484 -4.87 -5.86 -30.79
CA ARG A 484 -3.45 -6.02 -30.47
C ARG A 484 -3.01 -7.48 -30.31
N MET A 485 -3.96 -8.41 -30.37
CA MET A 485 -3.73 -9.85 -30.17
C MET A 485 -2.99 -10.12 -28.84
N GLN A 486 -3.41 -9.46 -27.74
CA GLN A 486 -2.75 -9.56 -26.44
C GLN A 486 -3.77 -9.78 -25.30
N PRO A 487 -3.41 -10.57 -24.27
CA PRO A 487 -4.23 -10.72 -23.08
C PRO A 487 -4.26 -9.38 -22.31
N LEU A 488 -5.45 -9.04 -21.81
CA LEU A 488 -5.63 -7.86 -20.94
C LEU A 488 -5.44 -8.21 -19.46
N PHE A 489 -5.35 -9.49 -19.11
CA PHE A 489 -5.25 -10.02 -17.75
C PHE A 489 -6.36 -9.55 -16.80
N GLN A 490 -7.49 -9.13 -17.34
CA GLN A 490 -8.64 -8.62 -16.58
C GLN A 490 -9.75 -9.67 -16.59
N LEU A 491 -10.36 -9.87 -15.42
CA LEU A 491 -11.50 -10.76 -15.22
C LEU A 491 -12.81 -10.00 -15.42
N SER A 492 -13.73 -10.53 -16.20
CA SER A 492 -15.12 -10.08 -16.31
C SER A 492 -16.05 -11.18 -15.83
N ILE A 493 -16.86 -10.92 -14.81
CA ILE A 493 -17.79 -11.87 -14.21
C ILE A 493 -19.17 -11.73 -14.88
N GLY A 494 -19.87 -12.85 -15.08
CA GLY A 494 -21.24 -12.94 -15.62
C GLY A 494 -21.31 -13.45 -17.04
N TYR A 495 -20.20 -13.74 -17.71
CA TYR A 495 -20.18 -14.28 -19.07
C TYR A 495 -19.07 -15.31 -19.24
N PRO A 496 -19.30 -16.37 -20.06
CA PRO A 496 -18.25 -17.30 -20.42
C PRO A 496 -17.22 -16.65 -21.37
N GLY A 497 -15.94 -16.99 -21.21
CA GLY A 497 -14.86 -16.54 -22.10
C GLY A 497 -14.66 -17.46 -23.31
N SER A 498 -14.15 -16.86 -24.43
CA SER A 498 -13.67 -17.60 -25.58
C SER A 498 -12.22 -18.06 -25.39
N SER A 499 -11.85 -19.16 -26.05
CA SER A 499 -10.47 -19.68 -26.04
C SER A 499 -9.52 -18.93 -26.97
N PHE A 500 -10.04 -18.16 -27.94
CA PHE A 500 -9.27 -17.42 -28.97
C PHE A 500 -8.24 -18.28 -29.72
N ALA A 501 -8.47 -19.58 -29.80
CA ALA A 501 -7.50 -20.51 -30.39
C ALA A 501 -7.19 -20.21 -31.87
N ILE A 502 -8.20 -19.83 -32.66
CA ILE A 502 -8.06 -19.49 -34.08
C ILE A 502 -7.26 -18.16 -34.22
N GLU A 503 -7.53 -17.17 -33.40
CA GLU A 503 -6.82 -15.89 -33.40
C GLU A 503 -5.35 -16.05 -32.98
N ILE A 504 -5.09 -16.91 -32.02
CA ILE A 504 -3.72 -17.24 -31.57
C ILE A 504 -2.97 -17.99 -32.67
N ALA A 505 -3.62 -18.97 -33.33
CA ALA A 505 -3.03 -19.69 -34.44
C ALA A 505 -2.63 -18.76 -35.60
N ARG A 506 -3.49 -17.76 -35.90
CA ARG A 506 -3.21 -16.73 -36.90
C ARG A 506 -2.03 -15.82 -36.47
N LYS A 507 -1.94 -15.48 -35.22
CA LYS A 507 -0.84 -14.64 -34.68
C LYS A 507 0.52 -15.38 -34.74
N ILE A 508 0.53 -16.68 -34.49
CA ILE A 508 1.75 -17.50 -34.56
C ILE A 508 2.19 -17.70 -36.01
N GLY A 509 1.32 -17.43 -37.00
CA GLY A 509 1.63 -17.53 -38.43
C GLY A 509 1.34 -18.90 -39.04
N LEU A 510 0.35 -19.65 -38.49
CA LEU A 510 -0.11 -20.84 -39.19
C LEU A 510 -0.61 -20.47 -40.60
N PRO A 511 -0.41 -21.38 -41.63
CA PRO A 511 -0.91 -21.15 -42.96
C PRO A 511 -2.43 -20.90 -42.99
N GLN A 512 -2.86 -19.97 -43.83
CA GLN A 512 -4.25 -19.50 -43.86
C GLN A 512 -5.23 -20.61 -44.25
N ASP A 513 -4.86 -21.51 -45.17
CA ASP A 513 -5.62 -22.68 -45.61
C ASP A 513 -5.88 -23.66 -44.45
N VAL A 514 -4.92 -23.84 -43.52
CA VAL A 514 -5.09 -24.64 -42.29
C VAL A 514 -6.10 -23.97 -41.35
N ILE A 515 -6.03 -22.66 -41.21
CA ILE A 515 -6.92 -21.89 -40.35
C ILE A 515 -8.36 -21.88 -40.88
N GLU A 516 -8.53 -21.72 -42.21
CA GLU A 516 -9.84 -21.77 -42.87
C GLU A 516 -10.47 -23.16 -42.73
N LYS A 517 -9.70 -24.21 -43.00
CA LYS A 517 -10.18 -25.60 -42.85
C LYS A 517 -10.54 -25.91 -41.37
N ALA A 518 -9.77 -25.42 -40.39
CA ALA A 518 -10.10 -25.56 -38.98
C ALA A 518 -11.39 -24.81 -38.63
N SER A 519 -11.58 -23.62 -39.19
CA SER A 519 -12.80 -22.82 -38.99
C SER A 519 -14.04 -23.49 -39.57
N ASP A 520 -13.92 -24.09 -40.74
CA ASP A 520 -15.02 -24.86 -41.39
C ASP A 520 -15.40 -26.11 -40.59
N LEU A 521 -14.42 -26.82 -40.04
CA LEU A 521 -14.64 -27.97 -39.15
C LEU A 521 -15.34 -27.62 -37.83
N VAL A 522 -15.09 -26.43 -37.29
CA VAL A 522 -15.74 -25.95 -36.05
C VAL A 522 -17.17 -25.45 -36.29
N GLY A 523 -17.46 -24.95 -37.50
CA GLY A 523 -18.77 -24.44 -37.91
C GLY A 523 -18.93 -22.93 -37.72
N SER A 524 -19.60 -22.29 -38.69
CA SER A 524 -19.78 -20.81 -38.74
C SER A 524 -20.62 -20.27 -37.59
N ASP A 525 -21.62 -21.02 -37.14
CA ASP A 525 -22.53 -20.59 -36.07
C ASP A 525 -21.84 -20.45 -34.73
N TYR A 526 -20.87 -21.32 -34.48
CA TYR A 526 -20.04 -21.27 -33.28
C TYR A 526 -19.16 -20.01 -33.25
N ILE A 527 -18.53 -19.68 -34.37
CA ILE A 527 -17.66 -18.52 -34.52
C ILE A 527 -18.47 -17.21 -34.40
N ASN A 528 -19.67 -17.15 -34.93
CA ASN A 528 -20.54 -15.98 -34.87
C ASN A 528 -21.09 -15.73 -33.44
N MET A 529 -21.50 -16.79 -32.74
CA MET A 529 -21.98 -16.72 -31.37
C MET A 529 -20.88 -16.21 -30.42
N ASP A 530 -19.64 -16.63 -30.61
CA ASP A 530 -18.49 -16.17 -29.86
C ASP A 530 -18.18 -14.66 -30.12
N LYS A 531 -18.41 -14.17 -31.34
CA LYS A 531 -18.30 -12.75 -31.68
C LYS A 531 -19.36 -11.89 -30.98
N TYR A 532 -20.64 -12.31 -30.99
CA TYR A 532 -21.73 -11.58 -30.33
C TYR A 532 -21.55 -11.48 -28.82
N LEU A 533 -21.12 -12.54 -28.16
CA LEU A 533 -20.83 -12.55 -26.72
C LEU A 533 -19.73 -11.54 -26.36
N LEU A 534 -18.72 -11.41 -27.21
CA LEU A 534 -17.60 -10.49 -26.98
C LEU A 534 -17.97 -9.02 -27.16
N ASP A 535 -18.84 -8.69 -28.10
CA ASP A 535 -19.32 -7.29 -28.27
C ASP A 535 -20.14 -6.87 -27.05
N ILE A 536 -20.98 -7.74 -26.52
CA ILE A 536 -21.75 -7.48 -25.28
C ILE A 536 -20.81 -7.28 -24.09
N VAL A 537 -19.76 -8.10 -23.96
CA VAL A 537 -18.77 -7.99 -22.88
C VAL A 537 -18.02 -6.64 -22.98
N ARG A 538 -17.67 -6.21 -24.22
CA ARG A 538 -16.98 -4.93 -24.46
C ARG A 538 -17.83 -3.73 -24.07
N ASP A 539 -19.09 -3.71 -24.46
CA ASP A 539 -20.02 -2.62 -24.17
C ASP A 539 -20.29 -2.50 -22.68
N ARG A 540 -20.47 -3.64 -22.00
CA ARG A 540 -20.63 -3.65 -20.53
C ARG A 540 -19.39 -3.14 -19.81
N LYS A 541 -18.20 -3.58 -20.23
CA LYS A 541 -16.95 -3.11 -19.64
C LYS A 541 -16.75 -1.61 -19.82
N TYR A 542 -17.11 -1.05 -20.99
CA TYR A 542 -17.11 0.39 -21.19
C TYR A 542 -17.98 1.10 -20.15
N TRP A 543 -19.18 0.58 -19.91
CA TRP A 543 -20.10 1.14 -18.93
C TRP A 543 -19.66 0.90 -17.49
N GLU A 544 -19.04 -0.22 -17.16
CA GLU A 544 -18.47 -0.50 -15.83
C GLU A 544 -17.30 0.43 -15.52
N ASN A 545 -16.37 0.59 -16.44
CA ASN A 545 -15.27 1.55 -16.31
C ASN A 545 -15.79 2.98 -16.13
N LYS A 546 -16.83 3.35 -16.90
CA LYS A 546 -17.47 4.68 -16.82
C LYS A 546 -18.12 4.88 -15.45
N ARG A 547 -18.77 3.86 -14.93
CA ARG A 547 -19.38 3.87 -13.59
C ARG A 547 -18.32 3.95 -12.49
N TYR A 548 -17.24 3.24 -12.64
CA TYR A 548 -16.07 3.30 -11.73
C TYR A 548 -15.43 4.70 -11.72
N GLU A 549 -15.19 5.30 -12.89
CA GLU A 549 -14.69 6.68 -13.00
C GLU A 549 -15.63 7.69 -12.31
N ILE A 550 -16.94 7.52 -12.49
CA ILE A 550 -17.94 8.38 -11.84
C ILE A 550 -17.87 8.22 -10.32
N HIS A 551 -17.79 6.98 -9.83
CA HIS A 551 -17.72 6.71 -8.39
C HIS A 551 -16.43 7.23 -7.75
N GLN A 552 -15.29 7.09 -8.44
CA GLN A 552 -14.01 7.69 -8.03
C GLN A 552 -14.10 9.22 -7.95
N LYS A 553 -14.72 9.86 -8.96
CA LYS A 553 -14.94 11.31 -8.96
C LYS A 553 -15.87 11.75 -7.84
N GLU A 554 -16.92 10.97 -7.56
CA GLU A 554 -17.87 11.21 -6.48
C GLU A 554 -17.20 11.08 -5.10
N LYS A 555 -16.38 10.05 -4.90
CA LYS A 555 -15.59 9.87 -3.67
C LYS A 555 -14.61 11.03 -3.45
N ARG A 556 -13.93 11.46 -4.52
CA ARG A 556 -13.01 12.61 -4.47
C ARG A 556 -13.74 13.92 -4.16
N LEU A 557 -14.93 14.12 -4.76
CA LEU A 557 -15.79 15.26 -4.47
C LEU A 557 -16.26 15.26 -3.01
N ASN A 558 -16.68 14.12 -2.49
CA ASN A 558 -17.09 13.98 -1.10
C ASN A 558 -15.93 14.25 -0.13
N GLY A 559 -14.70 13.79 -0.47
CA GLY A 559 -13.50 14.12 0.29
C GLY A 559 -13.19 15.62 0.31
N ILE A 560 -13.28 16.28 -0.85
CA ILE A 560 -13.09 17.73 -0.95
C ILE A 560 -14.17 18.48 -0.15
N VAL A 561 -15.42 18.05 -0.21
CA VAL A 561 -16.52 18.64 0.56
C VAL A 561 -16.27 18.51 2.07
N ALA A 562 -15.84 17.34 2.53
CA ALA A 562 -15.49 17.13 3.94
C ALA A 562 -14.32 18.01 4.40
N GLU A 563 -13.29 18.16 3.57
CA GLU A 563 -12.16 19.05 3.84
C GLU A 563 -12.57 20.53 3.89
N TYR A 564 -13.50 20.94 3.00
CA TYR A 564 -14.04 22.29 3.03
C TYR A 564 -14.91 22.54 4.29
N ASP A 565 -15.73 21.56 4.68
CA ASP A 565 -16.55 21.65 5.89
C ASP A 565 -15.65 21.76 7.15
N GLU A 566 -14.58 20.99 7.24
CA GLU A 566 -13.60 21.09 8.35
C GLU A 566 -12.90 22.45 8.37
N ARG A 567 -12.51 22.98 7.20
CA ARG A 567 -11.91 24.33 7.11
C ARG A 567 -12.91 25.42 7.51
N LEU A 568 -14.17 25.28 7.13
CA LEU A 568 -15.22 26.23 7.53
C LEU A 568 -15.48 26.20 9.04
N GLU A 569 -15.44 25.02 9.68
CA GLU A 569 -15.52 24.93 11.14
C GLU A 569 -14.33 25.58 11.85
N LYS A 570 -13.11 25.37 11.35
CA LYS A 570 -11.91 26.03 11.87
C LYS A 570 -11.99 27.56 11.76
N ILE A 571 -12.40 28.07 10.59
CA ILE A 571 -12.60 29.51 10.38
C ILE A 571 -13.69 30.04 11.30
N ALA A 572 -14.78 29.31 11.51
CA ALA A 572 -15.86 29.73 12.40
C ALA A 572 -15.42 29.77 13.88
N THR A 573 -14.55 28.85 14.30
CA THR A 573 -13.98 28.85 15.66
C THR A 573 -12.96 29.98 15.85
N GLU A 574 -12.06 30.18 14.89
CA GLU A 574 -11.11 31.31 14.89
C GLU A 574 -11.82 32.66 14.89
N HIS A 575 -12.87 32.80 14.09
CA HIS A 575 -13.69 34.04 14.07
C HIS A 575 -14.36 34.33 15.43
N LYS A 576 -14.85 33.25 16.11
CA LYS A 576 -15.40 33.40 17.46
C LYS A 576 -14.35 33.84 18.48
N LEU A 577 -13.12 33.32 18.36
CA LEU A 577 -12.01 33.73 19.24
C LEU A 577 -11.63 35.19 18.99
N ILE A 578 -11.47 35.60 17.75
CA ILE A 578 -11.14 36.97 17.36
C ILE A 578 -12.20 37.96 17.85
N ILE A 579 -13.49 37.63 17.69
CA ILE A 579 -14.60 38.48 18.22
C ILE A 579 -14.54 38.56 19.75
N LYS A 580 -14.21 37.45 20.43
CA LYS A 580 -14.09 37.43 21.90
C LYS A 580 -12.92 38.29 22.39
N GLU A 581 -11.78 38.20 21.71
CA GLU A 581 -10.59 39.04 22.01
C GLU A 581 -10.87 40.50 21.74
N ALA A 582 -11.43 40.83 20.58
CA ALA A 582 -11.79 42.23 20.28
C ALA A 582 -12.82 42.80 21.28
N LYS A 583 -13.74 41.99 21.79
CA LYS A 583 -14.70 42.39 22.80
C LYS A 583 -14.05 42.60 24.15
N ASN A 584 -13.07 41.80 24.53
CA ASN A 584 -12.29 41.97 25.75
C ASN A 584 -11.42 43.23 25.68
N GLU A 585 -10.76 43.45 24.54
CA GLU A 585 -9.93 44.62 24.27
C GLU A 585 -10.76 45.94 24.33
N ALA A 586 -11.97 45.91 23.70
CA ALA A 586 -12.90 47.04 23.79
C ALA A 586 -13.37 47.29 25.24
N GLN A 587 -13.58 46.25 26.07
CA GLN A 587 -13.94 46.39 27.47
C GLN A 587 -12.77 46.98 28.31
N GLU A 588 -11.51 46.59 28.01
CA GLU A 588 -10.34 47.17 28.67
C GLU A 588 -10.14 48.63 28.30
N ILE A 589 -10.32 48.97 27.00
CA ILE A 589 -10.25 50.37 26.54
C ILE A 589 -11.33 51.23 27.22
N LEU A 590 -12.57 50.73 27.34
CA LEU A 590 -13.66 51.41 28.06
C LEU A 590 -13.34 51.57 29.54
N LYS A 591 -12.75 50.55 30.17
CA LYS A 591 -12.34 50.62 31.60
C LYS A 591 -11.22 51.61 31.82
N GLN A 592 -10.22 51.66 30.94
CA GLN A 592 -9.16 52.67 30.98
C GLN A 592 -9.69 54.09 30.73
N SER A 593 -10.60 54.25 29.77
CA SER A 593 -11.26 55.51 29.46
C SER A 593 -12.07 56.03 30.65
N ASN A 594 -12.89 55.17 31.30
CA ASN A 594 -13.65 55.51 32.49
C ASN A 594 -12.72 55.90 33.68
N SER A 595 -11.61 55.16 33.85
CA SER A 595 -10.60 55.49 34.87
C SER A 595 -9.95 56.88 34.64
N GLN A 596 -9.64 57.19 33.37
CA GLN A 596 -9.13 58.52 33.00
C GLN A 596 -10.17 59.62 33.21
N ILE A 597 -11.44 59.38 32.87
CA ILE A 597 -12.55 60.32 33.09
C ILE A 597 -12.72 60.61 34.62
N GLU A 598 -12.72 59.55 35.45
CA GLU A 598 -12.83 59.66 36.87
C GLU A 598 -11.63 60.44 37.48
N ARG A 599 -10.41 60.18 36.99
CA ARG A 599 -9.21 60.88 37.37
C ARG A 599 -9.29 62.35 36.98
N THR A 600 -9.74 62.67 35.79
CA THR A 600 -9.92 64.07 35.33
C THR A 600 -11.00 64.82 36.14
N ILE A 601 -12.12 64.08 36.44
CA ILE A 601 -13.17 64.65 37.31
C ILE A 601 -12.64 64.92 38.73
N ARG A 602 -11.78 64.04 39.26
CA ARG A 602 -11.15 64.22 40.56
C ARG A 602 -10.17 65.46 40.58
N GLU A 603 -9.33 65.54 39.53
CA GLU A 603 -8.41 66.66 39.30
C GLU A 603 -9.15 68.03 39.16
N ILE A 604 -10.33 68.01 38.46
CA ILE A 604 -11.21 69.17 38.32
C ILE A 604 -11.85 69.54 39.67
N LYS A 605 -12.17 68.59 40.54
CA LYS A 605 -12.75 68.81 41.87
C LYS A 605 -11.69 69.32 42.88
N GLU A 606 -10.44 68.89 42.77
CA GLU A 606 -9.35 69.26 43.65
C GLU A 606 -8.75 70.67 43.33
N MET A 607 -8.91 71.13 42.07
CA MET A 607 -8.49 72.44 41.63
C MET A 607 -9.67 73.41 41.63
N GLN A 608 -10.07 73.90 42.83
CA GLN A 608 -10.89 75.10 42.95
C GLN A 608 -10.07 76.26 42.47
N ALA A 609 -10.47 76.86 41.31
CA ALA A 609 -10.03 78.16 40.76
C ALA A 609 -9.04 78.01 39.55
N GLU A 610 -9.60 78.06 38.35
CA GLU A 610 -9.12 78.84 37.20
C GLU A 610 -9.89 78.41 35.96
N LYS A 611 -10.74 79.24 35.41
CA LYS A 611 -11.59 79.01 34.25
C LYS A 611 -10.84 78.58 32.96
N GLU A 612 -9.57 78.92 32.84
CA GLU A 612 -8.75 78.63 31.67
C GLU A 612 -8.23 77.19 31.64
N LYS A 613 -7.84 76.62 32.78
CA LYS A 613 -7.39 75.23 32.84
C LYS A 613 -8.52 74.18 32.59
N THR A 614 -9.74 74.52 33.05
CA THR A 614 -10.92 73.70 32.83
C THR A 614 -11.33 73.67 31.35
N ARG A 615 -11.02 74.74 30.62
CA ARG A 615 -11.30 74.82 29.17
C ARG A 615 -10.29 73.93 28.34
N GLN A 616 -9.00 73.95 28.77
CA GLN A 616 -7.98 73.09 28.13
C GLN A 616 -8.23 71.63 28.39
N VAL A 617 -8.63 71.24 29.61
CA VAL A 617 -8.95 69.79 29.90
C VAL A 617 -10.21 69.34 29.17
N ARG A 618 -11.23 70.23 29.03
CA ARG A 618 -12.39 69.93 28.17
C ARG A 618 -12.04 69.75 26.67
N GLN A 619 -11.14 70.60 26.17
CA GLN A 619 -10.67 70.47 24.78
C GLN A 619 -9.91 69.19 24.58
N GLN A 620 -9.06 68.79 25.52
CA GLN A 620 -8.35 67.50 25.45
C GLN A 620 -9.30 66.23 25.46
N LEU A 621 -10.37 66.37 26.27
CA LEU A 621 -11.40 65.31 26.34
C LEU A 621 -12.24 65.21 25.05
N ASP A 622 -12.58 66.37 24.47
CA ASP A 622 -13.29 66.42 23.20
C ASP A 622 -12.43 65.91 21.99
N ASP A 623 -11.13 66.22 22.01
CA ASP A 623 -10.19 65.70 21.01
C ASP A 623 -9.95 64.20 21.18
N PHE A 624 -9.92 63.67 22.42
CA PHE A 624 -9.87 62.23 22.67
C PHE A 624 -11.16 61.52 22.22
N LYS A 625 -12.33 62.09 22.51
CA LYS A 625 -13.61 61.54 21.98
C LYS A 625 -13.68 61.58 20.47
N ARG A 626 -13.19 62.61 19.79
CA ARG A 626 -13.12 62.67 18.32
C ARG A 626 -12.18 61.65 17.75
N ARG A 627 -11.05 61.33 18.37
CA ARG A 627 -10.14 60.26 17.95
C ARG A 627 -10.79 58.91 18.08
N LEU A 628 -11.52 58.61 19.18
CA LEU A 628 -12.28 57.37 19.36
C LEU A 628 -13.41 57.21 18.36
N GLN A 629 -14.06 58.29 17.93
CA GLN A 629 -15.11 58.22 16.88
C GLN A 629 -14.57 58.16 15.47
N GLN A 630 -13.32 58.56 15.22
CA GLN A 630 -12.66 58.39 13.92
C GLN A 630 -12.14 56.97 13.72
N ASP A 631 -11.78 56.25 14.78
CA ASP A 631 -11.39 54.83 14.69
C ASP A 631 -12.57 53.87 14.44
N GLU A 632 -13.83 54.30 14.73
CA GLU A 632 -15.02 53.54 14.38
C GLU A 632 -15.38 53.56 12.87
N SER A 633 -14.79 54.48 12.09
CA SER A 633 -15.14 54.64 10.67
C SER A 633 -14.24 53.92 9.70
N THR A 634 -13.23 53.15 10.17
CA THR A 634 -12.34 52.35 9.31
C THR A 634 -12.51 50.83 9.47
N VAL A 635 -13.74 50.34 9.47
CA VAL A 635 -13.97 48.91 9.12
C VAL A 635 -14.06 48.80 7.60
N PRO A 636 -13.12 48.16 6.96
CA PRO A 636 -13.15 48.04 5.48
C PRO A 636 -14.44 47.34 5.02
N GLU A 637 -15.14 47.95 4.06
CA GLU A 637 -16.35 47.41 3.40
C GLU A 637 -16.12 46.05 2.77
N GLN A 638 -14.89 45.57 2.71
CA GLN A 638 -14.53 44.23 2.17
C GLN A 638 -15.03 43.04 3.02
N ILE A 639 -15.44 43.26 4.28
CA ILE A 639 -15.92 42.14 5.14
C ILE A 639 -17.42 41.85 4.94
N LYS A 640 -18.19 42.77 4.38
CA LYS A 640 -19.62 42.51 4.11
C LYS A 640 -19.91 41.54 2.98
N HIS A 641 -18.94 41.23 2.13
CA HIS A 641 -19.08 40.29 0.99
C HIS A 641 -18.61 38.84 1.28
N LEU A 642 -18.07 38.55 2.46
CA LEU A 642 -17.54 37.22 2.83
C LEU A 642 -18.46 36.35 3.66
N MET A 643 -19.73 36.71 3.80
CA MET A 643 -20.73 35.78 4.32
C MET A 643 -21.43 35.08 3.14
N PRO A 644 -21.11 33.79 2.86
CA PRO A 644 -21.92 33.02 1.94
C PRO A 644 -23.24 32.72 2.63
N ASN A 645 -24.31 33.39 2.22
CA ASN A 645 -25.65 32.90 2.44
C ASN A 645 -25.75 31.51 1.80
N HIS A 646 -25.69 30.46 2.59
CA HIS A 646 -25.86 29.10 2.13
C HIS A 646 -27.34 28.86 1.79
N PRO A 647 -27.74 28.83 0.51
CA PRO A 647 -29.13 28.67 0.11
C PRO A 647 -29.65 27.23 0.26
N LEU A 648 -28.81 26.26 0.68
CA LEU A 648 -29.14 24.84 0.62
C LEU A 648 -29.85 24.30 1.87
N LYS A 649 -29.63 24.86 3.07
CA LYS A 649 -30.34 24.39 4.29
C LYS A 649 -31.70 25.01 4.50
N GLN A 650 -32.02 26.17 3.91
CA GLN A 650 -33.36 26.77 4.00
C GLN A 650 -34.34 26.25 2.93
N LYS A 651 -33.84 25.72 1.79
CA LYS A 651 -34.73 25.10 0.78
C LYS A 651 -35.26 23.72 1.18
N ALA A 652 -34.54 22.96 2.03
CA ALA A 652 -35.02 21.65 2.48
C ALA A 652 -36.15 21.73 3.51
N LYS A 653 -36.19 22.77 4.37
CA LYS A 653 -37.28 22.95 5.33
C LYS A 653 -38.50 23.60 4.71
N LYS A 654 -38.37 24.53 3.73
CA LYS A 654 -39.51 25.13 3.04
C LYS A 654 -40.15 24.22 1.99
N ASN A 655 -39.45 23.22 1.47
CA ASN A 655 -40.02 22.25 0.52
C ASN A 655 -40.73 21.08 1.21
N ALA A 656 -40.51 20.84 2.50
CA ALA A 656 -41.31 19.84 3.26
C ALA A 656 -42.70 20.33 3.66
N GLU A 657 -42.86 21.64 3.93
CA GLU A 657 -44.13 22.21 4.32
C GLU A 657 -45.06 22.58 3.14
N LYS A 658 -44.56 22.69 1.91
CA LYS A 658 -45.35 22.92 0.69
C LYS A 658 -45.83 21.66 -0.03
N LYS A 659 -45.45 20.46 0.45
CA LYS A 659 -45.80 19.17 -0.19
C LYS A 659 -47.12 18.57 0.28
N VAL A 660 -47.84 19.17 1.25
CA VAL A 660 -49.05 18.61 1.86
C VAL A 660 -50.37 19.26 1.38
N GLU A 661 -50.34 20.38 0.65
CA GLU A 661 -51.58 21.11 0.35
C GLU A 661 -52.06 21.15 -1.12
N LYS A 662 -51.52 20.33 -2.05
CA LYS A 662 -52.03 20.39 -3.46
C LYS A 662 -52.18 19.03 -4.15
N ALA A 663 -52.84 18.09 -3.50
CA ALA A 663 -53.06 16.76 -4.10
C ALA A 663 -54.43 16.60 -4.78
N ASP A 664 -55.31 17.59 -4.83
CA ASP A 664 -56.68 17.38 -5.28
C ASP A 664 -57.27 18.51 -6.17
N ARG A 665 -56.52 18.86 -7.25
CA ARG A 665 -57.16 19.65 -8.35
C ARG A 665 -56.86 18.97 -9.68
N GLN A 666 -57.90 18.89 -10.55
CA GLN A 666 -57.79 18.38 -11.92
C GLN A 666 -56.76 19.19 -12.72
N LEU A 667 -56.00 18.49 -13.60
CA LEU A 667 -55.02 19.09 -14.48
C LEU A 667 -55.68 20.01 -15.53
N GLU A 668 -55.16 21.21 -15.73
CA GLU A 668 -55.71 22.22 -16.66
C GLU A 668 -54.77 22.45 -17.86
N VAL A 669 -55.38 22.93 -18.98
CA VAL A 669 -54.61 23.27 -20.18
C VAL A 669 -53.65 24.44 -19.88
N GLY A 670 -52.39 24.28 -20.26
CA GLY A 670 -51.35 25.27 -20.00
C GLY A 670 -50.48 24.95 -18.79
N GLU A 671 -50.80 23.94 -17.99
CA GLU A 671 -49.95 23.52 -16.84
C GLU A 671 -48.73 22.71 -17.26
N ASN A 672 -47.66 22.84 -16.47
CA ASN A 672 -46.45 22.05 -16.64
C ASN A 672 -46.58 20.70 -15.95
N VAL A 673 -46.32 19.63 -16.69
CA VAL A 673 -46.46 18.24 -16.24
C VAL A 673 -45.21 17.42 -16.59
N VAL A 674 -45.02 16.36 -15.80
CA VAL A 674 -43.99 15.34 -16.04
C VAL A 674 -44.67 13.98 -16.15
N MET A 675 -44.22 13.15 -17.06
CA MET A 675 -44.73 11.79 -17.20
C MET A 675 -44.15 10.90 -16.09
N LYS A 676 -44.97 10.07 -15.42
CA LYS A 676 -44.52 9.13 -14.38
C LYS A 676 -43.35 8.28 -14.89
N GLY A 677 -42.20 8.36 -14.23
CA GLY A 677 -40.98 7.66 -14.63
C GLY A 677 -40.05 8.42 -15.58
N SER A 678 -40.37 9.68 -15.94
CA SER A 678 -39.52 10.54 -16.75
C SER A 678 -39.17 11.82 -16.00
N SER A 679 -38.03 12.42 -16.29
CA SER A 679 -37.61 13.72 -15.71
C SER A 679 -37.90 14.92 -16.63
N THR A 680 -38.47 14.68 -17.82
CA THR A 680 -38.70 15.71 -18.84
C THR A 680 -40.01 16.45 -18.57
N VAL A 681 -39.92 17.78 -18.49
CA VAL A 681 -41.07 18.65 -18.26
C VAL A 681 -41.75 18.97 -19.57
N GLY A 682 -43.05 18.74 -19.66
CA GLY A 682 -43.90 19.11 -20.80
C GLY A 682 -44.99 20.07 -20.40
N LYS A 683 -45.58 20.76 -21.37
CA LYS A 683 -46.73 21.67 -21.17
C LYS A 683 -47.99 21.10 -21.84
N ILE A 684 -49.12 21.07 -21.11
CA ILE A 684 -50.39 20.58 -21.63
C ILE A 684 -50.92 21.59 -22.68
N LEU A 685 -51.15 21.13 -23.90
CA LEU A 685 -51.71 21.95 -24.99
C LEU A 685 -53.25 21.82 -25.11
N SER A 686 -53.78 20.60 -24.95
CA SER A 686 -55.21 20.33 -24.96
C SER A 686 -55.50 19.07 -24.14
N ILE A 687 -56.75 19.00 -23.64
CA ILE A 687 -57.26 17.82 -22.90
C ILE A 687 -58.51 17.31 -23.64
N GLU A 688 -58.47 16.05 -24.06
CA GLU A 688 -59.55 15.38 -24.78
C GLU A 688 -59.98 14.13 -24.02
N GLY A 689 -61.01 14.26 -23.18
CA GLY A 689 -61.53 13.18 -22.37
C GLY A 689 -60.51 12.59 -21.38
N LYS A 690 -60.03 11.35 -21.58
CA LYS A 690 -59.06 10.68 -20.72
C LYS A 690 -57.59 10.92 -21.13
N TYR A 691 -57.37 11.68 -22.20
CA TYR A 691 -56.03 11.94 -22.78
C TYR A 691 -55.72 13.42 -22.81
N ALA A 692 -54.46 13.77 -22.65
CA ALA A 692 -53.93 15.12 -22.84
C ALA A 692 -52.84 15.13 -23.93
N VAL A 693 -52.81 16.16 -24.74
CA VAL A 693 -51.73 16.43 -25.67
C VAL A 693 -50.72 17.32 -24.95
N VAL A 694 -49.52 16.79 -24.73
CA VAL A 694 -48.43 17.44 -23.98
C VAL A 694 -47.29 17.71 -24.93
N ALA A 695 -46.75 18.93 -24.91
CA ALA A 695 -45.54 19.31 -25.64
C ALA A 695 -44.30 19.13 -24.75
N PHE A 696 -43.45 18.19 -25.09
CA PHE A 696 -42.11 17.98 -24.51
C PHE A 696 -41.06 18.55 -25.46
N GLY A 697 -40.72 19.85 -25.28
CA GLY A 697 -39.90 20.58 -26.25
C GLY A 697 -40.61 20.73 -27.60
N ASN A 698 -40.04 20.25 -28.68
CA ASN A 698 -40.59 20.28 -30.04
C ASN A 698 -41.49 19.08 -30.38
N LEU A 699 -41.60 18.11 -29.50
CA LEU A 699 -42.41 16.89 -29.68
C LEU A 699 -43.79 17.04 -29.01
N LYS A 700 -44.87 16.86 -29.78
CA LYS A 700 -46.24 16.80 -29.25
C LYS A 700 -46.64 15.34 -29.11
N THR A 701 -46.97 14.91 -27.89
CA THR A 701 -47.31 13.53 -27.58
C THR A 701 -48.66 13.44 -26.89
N ARG A 702 -49.53 12.49 -27.28
CA ARG A 702 -50.81 12.23 -26.64
C ARG A 702 -50.61 11.23 -25.48
N VAL A 703 -50.86 11.65 -24.23
CA VAL A 703 -50.56 10.90 -23.01
C VAL A 703 -51.84 10.80 -22.15
N GLU A 704 -52.06 9.66 -21.51
CA GLU A 704 -53.19 9.44 -20.59
C GLU A 704 -53.00 10.28 -19.32
N LEU A 705 -54.05 11.03 -18.88
CA LEU A 705 -54.02 11.93 -17.72
C LEU A 705 -53.50 11.27 -16.43
N LYS A 706 -53.74 9.96 -16.24
CA LYS A 706 -53.29 9.19 -15.08
C LYS A 706 -51.77 9.00 -15.03
N ARG A 707 -51.05 9.21 -16.15
CA ARG A 707 -49.61 9.09 -16.27
C ARG A 707 -48.85 10.42 -16.16
N LEU A 708 -49.61 11.51 -15.94
CA LEU A 708 -49.04 12.85 -15.82
C LEU A 708 -49.12 13.32 -14.37
N GLU A 709 -48.02 13.92 -13.92
CA GLU A 709 -47.91 14.56 -12.61
C GLU A 709 -47.61 16.03 -12.77
N ARG A 710 -48.27 16.89 -11.99
CA ARG A 710 -48.03 18.33 -12.00
C ARG A 710 -46.64 18.66 -11.49
N THR A 711 -45.94 19.55 -12.18
CA THR A 711 -44.61 20.01 -11.77
C THR A 711 -44.52 21.54 -11.76
N LEU A 712 -43.84 22.07 -10.75
CA LEU A 712 -43.56 23.52 -10.65
C LEU A 712 -42.31 23.95 -11.46
N LYS A 713 -41.64 23.01 -12.13
CA LYS A 713 -40.51 23.31 -12.98
C LYS A 713 -41.03 23.97 -14.25
N GLN A 714 -40.53 25.17 -14.56
CA GLN A 714 -40.88 25.86 -15.81
C GLN A 714 -40.16 25.16 -16.98
N VAL A 715 -40.86 25.06 -18.12
CA VAL A 715 -40.28 24.66 -19.40
C VAL A 715 -39.26 25.75 -19.76
N THR A 716 -38.00 25.52 -19.51
CA THR A 716 -36.93 26.39 -20.01
C THR A 716 -36.79 26.19 -21.52
N LYS A 717 -37.05 27.23 -22.29
CA LYS A 717 -36.64 27.28 -23.69
C LYS A 717 -35.13 27.01 -23.71
N PRO A 718 -34.62 26.20 -24.64
CA PRO A 718 -33.20 26.01 -24.76
C PRO A 718 -32.55 27.36 -25.09
N LYS A 719 -31.88 27.97 -24.13
CA LYS A 719 -30.80 28.91 -24.41
C LYS A 719 -29.65 28.04 -24.91
N GLU A 720 -29.30 28.24 -26.14
CA GLU A 720 -28.00 27.83 -26.66
C GLU A 720 -26.89 28.40 -25.77
N THR A 721 -26.47 27.58 -24.80
CA THR A 721 -25.21 27.76 -24.08
C THR A 721 -24.64 26.38 -23.88
N SER A 722 -23.75 26.03 -24.77
CA SER A 722 -22.80 24.96 -24.63
C SER A 722 -21.98 25.16 -23.34
N SER A 723 -22.35 24.51 -22.24
CA SER A 723 -21.45 24.31 -21.12
C SER A 723 -20.64 23.01 -21.36
N VAL A 724 -19.69 23.11 -22.26
CA VAL A 724 -18.61 22.12 -22.39
C VAL A 724 -17.75 22.26 -21.14
N SER A 725 -17.54 21.17 -20.42
CA SER A 725 -16.67 21.14 -19.25
C SER A 725 -15.25 21.56 -19.65
N ASN A 726 -14.56 22.30 -18.80
CA ASN A 726 -13.21 22.84 -19.10
C ASN A 726 -12.17 21.77 -19.47
N THR A 727 -12.36 20.51 -19.11
CA THR A 727 -11.52 19.37 -19.50
C THR A 727 -11.71 18.96 -20.96
N THR A 728 -12.96 18.88 -21.41
CA THR A 728 -13.27 18.56 -22.83
C THR A 728 -12.78 19.66 -23.76
N THR A 729 -12.80 20.92 -23.31
CA THR A 729 -12.31 22.07 -24.09
C THR A 729 -10.79 22.04 -24.23
N SER A 730 -10.04 21.58 -23.24
CA SER A 730 -8.57 21.49 -23.31
C SER A 730 -8.11 20.33 -24.20
N GLU A 731 -8.80 19.20 -24.17
CA GLU A 731 -8.53 18.05 -25.06
C GLU A 731 -8.93 18.36 -26.52
N MET A 732 -10.06 19.02 -26.73
CA MET A 732 -10.46 19.51 -28.05
C MET A 732 -9.49 20.54 -28.60
N ARG A 733 -9.04 21.50 -27.78
CA ARG A 733 -8.01 22.47 -28.22
C ARG A 733 -6.68 21.79 -28.54
N ALA A 734 -6.26 20.79 -27.77
CA ALA A 734 -5.04 20.06 -28.06
C ALA A 734 -5.16 19.23 -29.36
N ARG A 735 -6.32 18.62 -29.63
CA ARG A 735 -6.61 17.93 -30.90
C ARG A 735 -6.69 18.90 -32.07
N GLN A 736 -7.31 20.04 -31.90
CA GLN A 736 -7.40 21.10 -32.92
C GLN A 736 -6.03 21.69 -33.28
N LEU A 737 -5.14 21.89 -32.29
CA LEU A 737 -3.77 22.38 -32.49
C LEU A 737 -2.87 21.34 -33.17
N ASN A 738 -3.15 20.04 -33.00
CA ASN A 738 -2.38 18.93 -33.58
C ASN A 738 -3.02 18.38 -34.87
N PHE A 739 -4.17 18.89 -35.30
CA PHE A 739 -4.83 18.44 -36.51
C PHE A 739 -4.02 18.83 -37.75
N LYS A 740 -3.66 17.83 -38.55
CA LYS A 740 -2.99 18.02 -39.83
C LYS A 740 -4.02 17.92 -40.96
N PRO A 741 -4.08 18.84 -41.90
CA PRO A 741 -5.07 18.79 -42.99
C PRO A 741 -4.79 17.68 -44.02
N ASP A 742 -3.75 16.88 -43.81
CA ASP A 742 -3.34 15.82 -44.72
C ASP A 742 -3.33 14.47 -43.96
N ILE A 743 -3.94 13.43 -44.56
CA ILE A 743 -3.87 12.06 -44.08
C ILE A 743 -3.24 11.14 -45.13
N ASP A 744 -2.32 10.28 -44.71
CA ASP A 744 -1.68 9.28 -45.58
C ASP A 744 -2.22 7.88 -45.26
N VAL A 745 -2.96 7.32 -46.23
CA VAL A 745 -3.58 5.98 -46.14
C VAL A 745 -2.94 5.00 -47.13
N ARG A 746 -1.79 5.31 -47.69
CA ARG A 746 -1.07 4.42 -48.61
C ARG A 746 -0.60 3.18 -47.88
N GLY A 747 -0.81 2.01 -48.47
CA GLY A 747 -0.44 0.72 -47.87
C GLY A 747 -1.43 0.16 -46.84
N MET A 748 -2.49 0.91 -46.48
CA MET A 748 -3.57 0.41 -45.65
C MET A 748 -4.51 -0.52 -46.43
N ARG A 749 -5.16 -1.47 -45.76
CA ARG A 749 -6.24 -2.27 -46.34
C ARG A 749 -7.48 -1.38 -46.56
N GLY A 750 -8.33 -1.74 -47.50
CA GLY A 750 -9.48 -0.93 -47.91
C GLY A 750 -10.39 -0.54 -46.72
N ASP A 751 -10.71 -1.49 -45.85
CA ASP A 751 -11.58 -1.26 -44.68
C ASP A 751 -10.89 -0.37 -43.62
N GLU A 752 -9.61 -0.58 -43.39
CA GLU A 752 -8.81 0.23 -42.45
C GLU A 752 -8.66 1.68 -42.92
N ALA A 753 -8.46 1.86 -44.26
CA ALA A 753 -8.34 3.16 -44.84
C ALA A 753 -9.67 3.94 -44.76
N VAL A 754 -10.80 3.28 -45.03
CA VAL A 754 -12.12 3.91 -44.93
C VAL A 754 -12.41 4.34 -43.50
N GLN A 755 -12.08 3.49 -42.52
CA GLN A 755 -12.26 3.80 -41.12
C GLN A 755 -11.38 4.97 -40.63
N ALA A 756 -10.11 4.99 -41.05
CA ALA A 756 -9.19 6.09 -40.73
C ALA A 756 -9.68 7.42 -41.31
N ILE A 757 -10.19 7.37 -42.54
CA ILE A 757 -10.73 8.53 -43.22
C ILE A 757 -12.04 9.00 -42.58
N THR A 758 -12.87 8.10 -42.11
CA THR A 758 -14.11 8.46 -41.40
C THR A 758 -13.81 9.31 -40.17
N TYR A 759 -12.89 8.88 -39.31
CA TYR A 759 -12.49 9.71 -38.16
C TYR A 759 -11.82 11.02 -38.56
N PHE A 760 -10.99 11.00 -39.58
CA PHE A 760 -10.31 12.19 -40.10
C PHE A 760 -11.28 13.24 -40.67
N ILE A 761 -12.30 12.80 -41.39
CA ILE A 761 -13.34 13.68 -41.96
C ILE A 761 -14.23 14.24 -40.85
N ASP A 762 -14.62 13.41 -39.86
CA ASP A 762 -15.37 13.85 -38.69
C ASP A 762 -14.61 14.91 -37.88
N ASP A 763 -13.31 14.73 -37.66
CA ASP A 763 -12.45 15.71 -36.98
C ASP A 763 -12.31 16.99 -37.84
N ALA A 764 -12.17 16.86 -39.17
CA ALA A 764 -12.10 18.01 -40.08
C ALA A 764 -13.38 18.87 -40.06
N ILE A 765 -14.54 18.22 -40.07
CA ILE A 765 -15.85 18.90 -39.97
C ILE A 765 -15.99 19.56 -38.58
N GLN A 766 -15.65 18.85 -37.51
CA GLN A 766 -15.73 19.36 -36.14
C GLN A 766 -14.82 20.59 -35.92
N PHE A 767 -13.66 20.63 -36.57
CA PHE A 767 -12.70 21.75 -36.50
C PHE A 767 -12.92 22.80 -37.55
N SER A 768 -14.00 22.69 -38.35
CA SER A 768 -14.37 23.63 -39.39
C SER A 768 -13.24 23.89 -40.41
N GLN A 769 -12.56 22.82 -40.80
CA GLN A 769 -11.51 22.92 -41.83
C GLN A 769 -12.13 23.09 -43.20
N PRO A 770 -11.74 24.09 -43.99
CA PRO A 770 -12.36 24.34 -45.30
C PRO A 770 -11.92 23.33 -46.35
N ARG A 771 -10.75 22.67 -46.14
CA ARG A 771 -10.17 21.74 -47.09
C ARG A 771 -9.22 20.77 -46.43
N VAL A 772 -9.26 19.49 -46.86
CA VAL A 772 -8.30 18.44 -46.45
C VAL A 772 -7.83 17.61 -47.64
N ARG A 773 -6.71 16.90 -47.47
CA ARG A 773 -6.10 16.06 -48.51
C ARG A 773 -5.93 14.62 -48.03
N ILE A 774 -6.28 13.67 -48.87
CA ILE A 774 -6.19 12.23 -48.58
C ILE A 774 -5.22 11.60 -49.57
N LEU A 775 -4.08 11.12 -49.07
CA LEU A 775 -3.03 10.50 -49.88
C LEU A 775 -3.29 8.96 -49.89
N HIS A 776 -3.75 8.46 -51.05
CA HIS A 776 -4.05 7.03 -51.25
C HIS A 776 -3.15 6.34 -52.27
N GLY A 777 -2.33 7.09 -53.00
CA GLY A 777 -1.45 6.59 -54.04
C GLY A 777 -2.13 6.30 -55.38
N THR A 778 -1.32 5.99 -56.42
CA THR A 778 -1.76 5.74 -57.78
C THR A 778 -1.88 4.24 -58.16
N GLY A 779 -1.79 3.28 -57.18
CA GLY A 779 -1.81 1.84 -57.45
C GLY A 779 -3.01 1.32 -58.24
N THR A 780 -3.64 0.22 -57.85
CA THR A 780 -4.78 -0.41 -58.58
C THR A 780 -6.05 0.46 -58.63
N GLY A 781 -6.08 1.61 -57.92
CA GLY A 781 -7.22 2.51 -57.90
C GLY A 781 -8.36 2.11 -56.96
N ILE A 782 -8.30 0.94 -56.32
CA ILE A 782 -9.33 0.37 -55.41
C ILE A 782 -9.53 1.32 -54.21
N LEU A 783 -8.45 1.74 -53.54
CA LEU A 783 -8.51 2.68 -52.41
C LEU A 783 -9.18 4.01 -52.80
N LYS A 784 -8.82 4.58 -53.89
CA LYS A 784 -9.43 5.81 -54.44
C LYS A 784 -10.93 5.64 -54.65
N GLN A 785 -11.36 4.51 -55.17
CA GLN A 785 -12.78 4.21 -55.41
C GLN A 785 -13.56 4.07 -54.10
N LEU A 786 -13.04 3.34 -53.11
CA LEU A 786 -13.66 3.18 -51.81
C LEU A 786 -13.77 4.52 -51.04
N ILE A 787 -12.71 5.35 -51.09
CA ILE A 787 -12.71 6.67 -50.49
C ILE A 787 -13.79 7.56 -51.10
N ARG A 788 -13.90 7.56 -52.41
CA ARG A 788 -14.91 8.36 -53.11
C ARG A 788 -16.32 7.89 -52.87
N GLN A 789 -16.54 6.59 -52.76
CA GLN A 789 -17.82 6.02 -52.34
C GLN A 789 -18.22 6.47 -50.93
N TYR A 790 -17.28 6.49 -49.98
CA TYR A 790 -17.52 7.00 -48.63
C TYR A 790 -17.81 8.51 -48.66
N LEU A 791 -17.01 9.33 -49.33
CA LEU A 791 -17.21 10.80 -49.39
C LEU A 791 -18.56 11.20 -49.98
N ASN A 792 -19.13 10.42 -50.88
CA ASN A 792 -20.48 10.63 -51.38
C ASN A 792 -21.58 10.44 -50.35
N THR A 793 -21.29 9.76 -49.24
CA THR A 793 -22.27 9.53 -48.15
C THR A 793 -22.26 10.64 -47.09
N VAL A 794 -21.23 11.49 -47.07
CA VAL A 794 -21.03 12.58 -46.12
C VAL A 794 -21.67 13.86 -46.65
N LYS A 795 -22.69 14.39 -45.94
CA LYS A 795 -23.48 15.56 -46.37
C LYS A 795 -22.72 16.86 -46.34
N GLU A 796 -21.75 16.98 -45.47
CA GLU A 796 -20.94 18.19 -45.27
C GLU A 796 -19.81 18.35 -46.30
N VAL A 797 -19.61 17.35 -47.18
CA VAL A 797 -18.62 17.39 -48.26
C VAL A 797 -19.23 18.08 -49.46
N LYS A 798 -18.73 19.27 -49.76
CA LYS A 798 -19.17 20.08 -50.90
C LYS A 798 -18.72 19.53 -52.24
N SER A 799 -17.42 19.17 -52.35
CA SER A 799 -16.83 18.58 -53.56
C SER A 799 -15.53 17.85 -53.23
N TYR A 800 -15.17 16.91 -54.10
CA TYR A 800 -13.85 16.28 -54.05
C TYR A 800 -13.28 16.13 -55.45
N ARG A 801 -11.96 16.25 -55.56
CA ARG A 801 -11.25 16.19 -56.86
C ARG A 801 -9.83 15.65 -56.69
N ASP A 802 -9.19 15.26 -57.79
CA ASP A 802 -7.77 14.92 -57.79
C ASP A 802 -6.93 16.20 -57.59
N GLU A 803 -5.80 16.03 -56.89
CA GLU A 803 -4.83 17.13 -56.72
C GLU A 803 -4.15 17.49 -58.03
N HIS A 804 -3.60 18.69 -58.14
CA HIS A 804 -2.85 19.10 -59.29
C HIS A 804 -1.63 18.22 -59.58
N VAL A 805 -1.34 17.95 -60.86
CA VAL A 805 -0.29 17.00 -61.28
C VAL A 805 1.08 17.31 -60.65
N GLN A 806 1.41 18.56 -60.41
CA GLN A 806 2.65 19.00 -59.78
C GLN A 806 2.73 18.70 -58.26
N PHE A 807 1.58 18.40 -57.61
CA PHE A 807 1.48 18.19 -56.16
C PHE A 807 1.02 16.77 -55.82
N GLY A 808 1.08 15.82 -56.73
CA GLY A 808 0.78 14.42 -56.51
C GLY A 808 -0.35 13.83 -57.37
N GLY A 809 -1.05 14.64 -58.11
CA GLY A 809 -2.02 14.24 -59.14
C GLY A 809 -3.08 13.27 -58.67
N ALA A 810 -3.36 12.23 -59.48
CA ALA A 810 -4.38 11.24 -59.22
C ALA A 810 -4.16 10.33 -57.99
N GLY A 811 -3.01 10.47 -57.30
CA GLY A 811 -2.69 9.75 -56.05
C GLY A 811 -3.21 10.42 -54.78
N ILE A 812 -3.76 11.64 -54.88
CA ILE A 812 -4.28 12.43 -53.76
C ILE A 812 -5.70 12.89 -54.09
N THR A 813 -6.64 12.69 -53.18
CA THR A 813 -7.99 13.27 -53.28
C THR A 813 -8.08 14.46 -52.33
N VAL A 814 -8.42 15.63 -52.89
CA VAL A 814 -8.70 16.89 -52.19
C VAL A 814 -10.20 16.93 -51.90
N VAL A 815 -10.57 17.20 -50.66
CA VAL A 815 -11.96 17.32 -50.20
C VAL A 815 -12.21 18.76 -49.74
N ASP A 816 -13.22 19.41 -50.32
CA ASP A 816 -13.69 20.73 -49.92
C ASP A 816 -15.02 20.58 -49.15
N PHE A 817 -15.15 21.21 -47.97
CA PHE A 817 -16.37 21.19 -47.13
C PHE A 817 -17.23 22.43 -47.36
N GLU A 818 -18.53 22.36 -46.94
CA GLU A 818 -19.44 23.51 -47.03
C GLU A 818 -19.06 24.65 -46.09
#